data_cc3744a48a33cc49bcedef85b2754830
#
_entry.id   cc3744a48a33cc49bcedef85b2754830
#
_cell.length_a   1.000
_cell.length_b   1.000
_cell.length_c   1.000
_cell.angle_alpha   90.00
_cell.angle_beta   90.00
_cell.angle_gamma   90.00
#
_symmetry.space_group_name_H-M   'P 1'
#
loop_
_entity.id
_entity.type
_entity.pdbx_description
1 polymer ?
#
loop_
_entity_poly.entity_id
_entity_poly.type
_entity_poly.pdbx_seq_one_letter_code
_entity_poly.pdbx_strand_id
1 'polypeptide(L)'
;MKETEQMLRLSRNNLGVNTLAMLRVTGLKKSFGIDELFHDVSFEVARGDKIGFVGANGAGKTTLMRCLLGQEETDGGTIQLDEAATIGYVEQQADFGTGTLYEEFLRAFDDVIALGERKKALEKKIAVDHAEETMKAYSKVVERFEMLGGYDYESRIRRVAFGLGFTEEDFEKNVAHFSGGQKTRICLTKALLREPDFLFLDEPTNHLDIHMIEWLEGFLKNYSGGVLIISHDRYFLDRVATRILELAGRTVTNYDGNYTYYMKVKTERRAALQSAYEKQQEHIKKTEEYIRKYKAGIKSKQARGRQSQLNRLERIVLPPEDASFNYFALNKPPECAERVAELEDVSMAFGSHKIFDHISMLIRRGDGVALVGPNGAGKTTLLRVLVGELESPTGRVKIGSRVKIGYFSQQHEGLHMDNTILDELIYEYGINEEQARRYLGAFLFHGDEVLRRIGDLSGGEQSRVAFLKLMLTGANFLVLDEPTNHLDIPAREAVEEALMAFPGTFLAVSHDRYFLDKVANCTLELENGKLTEYLGNYSYYLMKKEIAEEEAREEREAAEKEQEREKEAQAKCHAAKEAQHAAVDAEQAAAAHEAAEKRREEEKKRAEIGRIQSMSDAKREEMVQRAEAEIAMAEAELKGLEFQMNDPAVQADPQQSQAIAEAYAAKEKEIEMRYEKWERLTEA
;
A
#
# COMPACT_ATOMS: atom_id res chain seq x y z
N MET A 1 12.69 -5.93 -44.28
CA MET A 1 11.85 -6.20 -43.10
C MET A 1 11.98 -7.62 -42.57
N LYS A 2 11.89 -8.68 -43.42
CA LYS A 2 12.08 -10.08 -42.92
C LYS A 2 13.48 -10.38 -42.39
N GLU A 3 14.53 -9.82 -42.99
CA GLU A 3 15.93 -10.02 -42.55
C GLU A 3 16.24 -9.29 -41.23
N THR A 4 15.62 -8.14 -40.99
CA THR A 4 15.78 -7.36 -39.73
C THR A 4 15.08 -8.07 -38.56
N GLU A 5 13.93 -8.70 -38.81
CA GLU A 5 13.22 -9.53 -37.83
C GLU A 5 13.98 -10.82 -37.49
N GLN A 6 14.64 -11.41 -38.48
CA GLN A 6 15.46 -12.62 -38.30
C GLN A 6 16.78 -12.31 -37.55
N MET A 7 17.40 -11.13 -37.78
CA MET A 7 18.55 -10.66 -36.99
C MET A 7 18.16 -10.29 -35.54
N LEU A 8 17.01 -9.71 -35.31
CA LEU A 8 16.48 -9.45 -33.95
C LEU A 8 16.16 -10.75 -33.18
N ARG A 9 15.71 -11.79 -33.87
CA ARG A 9 15.53 -13.13 -33.26
C ARG A 9 16.86 -13.80 -32.94
N LEU A 10 17.88 -13.68 -33.80
CA LEU A 10 19.21 -14.28 -33.57
C LEU A 10 20.01 -13.51 -32.50
N SER A 11 19.80 -12.21 -32.32
CA SER A 11 20.47 -11.44 -31.25
C SER A 11 19.86 -11.70 -29.86
N ARG A 12 18.58 -12.09 -29.79
CA ARG A 12 17.92 -12.49 -28.53
C ARG A 12 18.37 -13.87 -28.04
N ASN A 13 18.76 -14.78 -28.93
CA ASN A 13 19.23 -16.14 -28.55
C ASN A 13 20.70 -16.19 -28.09
N ASN A 14 21.51 -15.14 -28.23
CA ASN A 14 22.95 -15.15 -27.90
C ASN A 14 23.34 -14.36 -26.64
N LEU A 15 22.38 -13.72 -25.97
CA LEU A 15 22.57 -13.20 -24.63
C LEU A 15 21.82 -14.17 -23.71
N GLY A 16 22.52 -14.84 -22.80
CA GLY A 16 21.96 -15.77 -21.80
C GLY A 16 20.92 -15.09 -20.89
N VAL A 17 19.85 -14.59 -21.49
CA VAL A 17 18.66 -14.04 -20.84
C VAL A 17 17.79 -15.24 -20.53
N ASN A 18 17.57 -15.54 -19.26
CA ASN A 18 16.49 -16.37 -18.76
C ASN A 18 15.29 -16.21 -19.71
N THR A 19 14.82 -17.31 -20.31
CA THR A 19 13.56 -17.34 -21.07
C THR A 19 12.49 -16.90 -20.10
N LEU A 20 12.06 -15.64 -20.23
CA LEU A 20 10.98 -15.08 -19.42
C LEU A 20 9.73 -15.93 -19.67
N ALA A 21 9.18 -16.50 -18.61
CA ALA A 21 7.94 -17.26 -18.70
C ALA A 21 6.92 -16.43 -19.51
N MET A 22 6.29 -17.03 -20.51
CA MET A 22 5.37 -16.36 -21.41
C MET A 22 4.09 -17.19 -21.53
N LEU A 23 2.95 -16.54 -21.38
CA LEU A 23 1.64 -17.07 -21.74
C LEU A 23 1.24 -16.49 -23.10
N ARG A 24 1.06 -17.36 -24.11
CA ARG A 24 0.64 -16.96 -25.46
C ARG A 24 -0.70 -17.59 -25.81
N VAL A 25 -1.62 -16.76 -26.25
CA VAL A 25 -2.95 -17.12 -26.74
C VAL A 25 -3.02 -16.80 -28.23
N THR A 26 -3.48 -17.76 -29.05
CA THR A 26 -3.55 -17.57 -30.51
C THR A 26 -4.86 -18.13 -31.05
N GLY A 27 -5.67 -17.25 -31.69
CA GLY A 27 -6.88 -17.62 -32.41
C GLY A 27 -7.95 -18.30 -31.55
N LEU A 28 -8.05 -17.95 -30.25
CA LEU A 28 -8.95 -18.60 -29.33
C LEU A 28 -10.41 -18.31 -29.69
N LYS A 29 -11.24 -19.38 -29.62
CA LYS A 29 -12.68 -19.34 -29.92
C LYS A 29 -13.47 -20.06 -28.83
N LYS A 30 -14.65 -19.50 -28.46
CA LYS A 30 -15.60 -20.12 -27.53
C LYS A 30 -17.02 -19.74 -27.89
N SER A 31 -17.90 -20.73 -27.83
CA SER A 31 -19.35 -20.57 -28.03
C SER A 31 -20.11 -21.41 -26.99
N PHE A 32 -21.31 -21.00 -26.65
CA PHE A 32 -22.27 -21.82 -25.88
C PHE A 32 -23.50 -22.10 -26.74
N GLY A 33 -23.60 -23.32 -27.22
CA GLY A 33 -24.65 -23.70 -28.18
C GLY A 33 -24.52 -22.89 -29.49
N ILE A 34 -25.53 -22.07 -29.79
CA ILE A 34 -25.55 -21.20 -30.98
C ILE A 34 -24.93 -19.82 -30.74
N ASP A 35 -24.70 -19.47 -29.48
CA ASP A 35 -24.20 -18.13 -29.12
C ASP A 35 -22.67 -18.14 -29.06
N GLU A 36 -22.07 -17.49 -30.06
CA GLU A 36 -20.63 -17.28 -30.10
C GLU A 36 -20.25 -16.15 -29.13
N LEU A 37 -19.37 -16.49 -28.19
CA LEU A 37 -18.93 -15.55 -27.14
C LEU A 37 -17.75 -14.69 -27.63
N PHE A 38 -16.74 -15.36 -28.17
CA PHE A 38 -15.59 -14.68 -28.78
C PHE A 38 -14.91 -15.58 -29.83
N HIS A 39 -14.22 -14.95 -30.77
CA HIS A 39 -13.45 -15.61 -31.84
C HIS A 39 -12.16 -14.84 -32.11
N ASP A 40 -11.18 -15.55 -32.68
CA ASP A 40 -9.86 -15.00 -33.08
C ASP A 40 -9.16 -14.16 -31.99
N VAL A 41 -9.30 -14.58 -30.72
CA VAL A 41 -8.67 -13.91 -29.60
C VAL A 41 -7.19 -14.28 -29.56
N SER A 42 -6.32 -13.27 -29.68
CA SER A 42 -4.87 -13.47 -29.71
C SER A 42 -4.17 -12.38 -28.90
N PHE A 43 -3.36 -12.78 -27.92
CA PHE A 43 -2.54 -11.89 -27.09
C PHE A 43 -1.43 -12.66 -26.38
N GLU A 44 -0.49 -11.93 -25.81
CA GLU A 44 0.63 -12.47 -25.04
C GLU A 44 0.71 -11.77 -23.69
N VAL A 45 1.10 -12.54 -22.66
CA VAL A 45 1.38 -12.02 -21.31
C VAL A 45 2.80 -12.42 -20.93
N ALA A 46 3.67 -11.47 -20.71
CA ALA A 46 5.04 -11.69 -20.26
C ALA A 46 5.14 -11.49 -18.74
N ARG A 47 6.20 -12.00 -18.15
CA ARG A 47 6.57 -11.69 -16.77
C ARG A 47 6.78 -10.19 -16.61
N GLY A 48 6.19 -9.60 -15.58
CA GLY A 48 6.23 -8.15 -15.33
C GLY A 48 5.11 -7.36 -16.00
N ASP A 49 4.38 -7.93 -16.97
CA ASP A 49 3.21 -7.28 -17.57
C ASP A 49 2.10 -7.09 -16.55
N LYS A 50 1.44 -5.94 -16.59
CA LYS A 50 0.24 -5.62 -15.81
C LYS A 50 -0.88 -5.31 -16.80
N ILE A 51 -1.73 -6.29 -17.05
CA ILE A 51 -2.75 -6.20 -18.09
C ILE A 51 -4.13 -6.04 -17.46
N GLY A 52 -4.79 -4.93 -17.76
CA GLY A 52 -6.20 -4.72 -17.47
C GLY A 52 -7.06 -5.34 -18.57
N PHE A 53 -8.03 -6.17 -18.22
CA PHE A 53 -8.96 -6.80 -19.17
C PHE A 53 -10.36 -6.22 -18.97
N VAL A 54 -10.82 -5.44 -19.95
CA VAL A 54 -12.07 -4.69 -19.90
C VAL A 54 -13.07 -5.13 -20.96
N GLY A 55 -14.35 -4.88 -20.74
CA GLY A 55 -15.46 -5.20 -21.63
C GLY A 55 -16.78 -5.20 -20.90
N ALA A 56 -17.89 -5.16 -21.62
CA ALA A 56 -19.25 -5.20 -21.05
C ALA A 56 -19.51 -6.49 -20.23
N ASN A 57 -20.47 -6.43 -19.33
CA ASN A 57 -20.93 -7.63 -18.63
C ASN A 57 -21.51 -8.63 -19.65
N GLY A 58 -21.23 -9.92 -19.44
CA GLY A 58 -21.63 -10.96 -20.38
C GLY A 58 -20.77 -11.08 -21.65
N ALA A 59 -19.78 -10.20 -21.88
CA ALA A 59 -18.90 -10.27 -23.04
C ALA A 59 -17.99 -11.53 -23.06
N GLY A 60 -17.87 -12.25 -21.94
CA GLY A 60 -17.07 -13.49 -21.84
C GLY A 60 -15.72 -13.33 -21.17
N LYS A 61 -15.47 -12.23 -20.42
CA LYS A 61 -14.20 -11.98 -19.71
C LYS A 61 -13.82 -13.12 -18.76
N THR A 62 -14.70 -13.47 -17.84
CA THR A 62 -14.50 -14.57 -16.88
C THR A 62 -14.40 -15.93 -17.59
N THR A 63 -15.17 -16.15 -18.67
CA THR A 63 -15.09 -17.38 -19.47
C THR A 63 -13.72 -17.50 -20.15
N LEU A 64 -13.20 -16.41 -20.72
CA LEU A 64 -11.84 -16.39 -21.29
C LEU A 64 -10.80 -16.73 -20.22
N MET A 65 -10.91 -16.15 -19.03
CA MET A 65 -10.01 -16.46 -17.92
C MET A 65 -10.08 -17.93 -17.50
N ARG A 66 -11.29 -18.54 -17.45
CA ARG A 66 -11.46 -19.98 -17.19
C ARG A 66 -10.87 -20.85 -18.29
N CYS A 67 -10.97 -20.44 -19.56
CA CYS A 67 -10.29 -21.14 -20.66
C CYS A 67 -8.76 -21.10 -20.49
N LEU A 68 -8.18 -19.96 -20.06
CA LEU A 68 -6.75 -19.85 -19.79
C LEU A 68 -6.29 -20.74 -18.63
N LEU A 69 -7.17 -21.00 -17.67
CA LEU A 69 -6.94 -21.89 -16.53
C LEU A 69 -7.17 -23.37 -16.86
N GLY A 70 -7.67 -23.69 -18.07
CA GLY A 70 -8.05 -25.06 -18.45
C GLY A 70 -9.31 -25.56 -17.74
N GLN A 71 -10.09 -24.68 -17.11
CA GLN A 71 -11.37 -25.03 -16.45
C GLN A 71 -12.53 -25.09 -17.43
N GLU A 72 -12.38 -24.45 -18.60
CA GLU A 72 -13.33 -24.45 -19.70
C GLU A 72 -12.64 -24.90 -21.00
N GLU A 73 -13.27 -25.81 -21.75
CA GLU A 73 -12.78 -26.22 -23.07
C GLU A 73 -12.99 -25.12 -24.10
N THR A 74 -12.05 -24.98 -25.01
CA THR A 74 -12.10 -24.02 -26.12
C THR A 74 -12.54 -24.69 -27.39
N ASP A 75 -13.33 -24.00 -28.23
CA ASP A 75 -13.79 -24.54 -29.52
C ASP A 75 -12.71 -24.48 -30.63
N GLY A 76 -11.65 -23.70 -30.38
CA GLY A 76 -10.51 -23.57 -31.30
C GLY A 76 -9.43 -22.61 -30.74
N GLY A 77 -8.30 -22.59 -31.46
CA GLY A 77 -7.12 -21.82 -31.02
C GLY A 77 -6.18 -22.63 -30.15
N THR A 78 -5.14 -21.97 -29.65
CA THR A 78 -4.12 -22.59 -28.79
C THR A 78 -3.73 -21.65 -27.64
N ILE A 79 -3.54 -22.27 -26.47
CA ILE A 79 -2.97 -21.61 -25.28
C ILE A 79 -1.63 -22.29 -25.01
N GLN A 80 -0.56 -21.51 -25.00
CA GLN A 80 0.78 -21.99 -24.75
C GLN A 80 1.30 -21.32 -23.45
N LEU A 81 1.65 -22.15 -22.49
CA LEU A 81 2.27 -21.74 -21.23
C LEU A 81 3.58 -22.53 -21.09
N ASP A 82 4.63 -21.89 -20.59
CA ASP A 82 5.88 -22.59 -20.28
C ASP A 82 5.61 -23.68 -19.22
N GLU A 83 6.18 -24.90 -19.44
CA GLU A 83 5.94 -26.07 -18.58
C GLU A 83 6.23 -25.85 -17.08
N ALA A 84 7.15 -24.95 -16.77
CA ALA A 84 7.55 -24.65 -15.40
C ALA A 84 6.79 -23.46 -14.77
N ALA A 85 5.96 -22.75 -15.56
CA ALA A 85 5.27 -21.56 -15.09
C ALA A 85 4.03 -21.90 -14.25
N THR A 86 3.87 -21.19 -13.16
CA THR A 86 2.73 -21.34 -12.25
C THR A 86 1.70 -20.24 -12.47
N ILE A 87 0.41 -20.62 -12.42
CA ILE A 87 -0.70 -19.67 -12.47
C ILE A 87 -1.41 -19.66 -11.11
N GLY A 88 -1.59 -18.46 -10.54
CA GLY A 88 -2.46 -18.21 -9.40
C GLY A 88 -3.77 -17.59 -9.86
N TYR A 89 -4.86 -18.09 -9.37
CA TYR A 89 -6.21 -17.57 -9.63
C TYR A 89 -6.97 -17.37 -8.33
N VAL A 90 -7.75 -16.32 -8.25
CA VAL A 90 -8.62 -16.03 -7.10
C VAL A 90 -10.01 -16.61 -7.39
N GLU A 91 -10.33 -17.70 -6.73
CA GLU A 91 -11.65 -18.31 -6.81
C GLU A 91 -12.69 -17.45 -6.08
N GLN A 92 -13.84 -17.21 -6.73
CA GLN A 92 -14.95 -16.45 -6.11
C GLN A 92 -15.65 -17.23 -4.99
N GLN A 93 -15.61 -18.56 -5.02
CA GLN A 93 -16.16 -19.43 -3.98
C GLN A 93 -15.17 -20.58 -3.73
N ALA A 94 -14.45 -20.50 -2.62
CA ALA A 94 -13.62 -21.60 -2.15
C ALA A 94 -14.29 -22.28 -0.95
N ASP A 95 -14.33 -23.60 -0.99
CA ASP A 95 -14.67 -24.40 0.20
C ASP A 95 -13.48 -24.38 1.16
N PHE A 96 -13.66 -23.69 2.27
CA PHE A 96 -12.67 -23.64 3.32
C PHE A 96 -12.89 -24.81 4.29
N GLY A 97 -11.80 -25.45 4.71
CA GLY A 97 -11.83 -26.46 5.77
C GLY A 97 -12.23 -25.87 7.13
N THR A 98 -12.18 -26.69 8.17
CA THR A 98 -12.55 -26.33 9.56
C THR A 98 -11.39 -25.75 10.38
N GLY A 99 -10.36 -25.19 9.74
CA GLY A 99 -9.17 -24.65 10.40
C GLY A 99 -9.28 -23.18 10.77
N THR A 100 -8.25 -22.67 11.47
CA THR A 100 -8.07 -21.24 11.74
C THR A 100 -7.62 -20.49 10.48
N LEU A 101 -7.79 -19.16 10.48
CA LEU A 101 -7.34 -18.32 9.36
C LEU A 101 -5.82 -18.46 9.16
N TYR A 102 -5.04 -18.52 10.22
CA TYR A 102 -3.59 -18.69 10.12
C TYR A 102 -3.18 -20.02 9.48
N GLU A 103 -3.83 -21.12 9.88
CA GLU A 103 -3.60 -22.43 9.28
C GLU A 103 -3.94 -22.43 7.78
N GLU A 104 -4.99 -21.71 7.38
CA GLU A 104 -5.38 -21.58 5.98
C GLU A 104 -4.33 -20.81 5.16
N PHE A 105 -3.70 -19.78 5.72
CA PHE A 105 -2.60 -19.08 5.08
C PHE A 105 -1.31 -19.89 5.04
N LEU A 106 -1.03 -20.69 6.07
CA LEU A 106 0.12 -21.61 6.09
C LEU A 106 0.08 -22.62 4.96
N ARG A 107 -1.10 -23.06 4.53
CA ARG A 107 -1.25 -23.98 3.38
C ARG A 107 -0.68 -23.44 2.07
N ALA A 108 -0.53 -22.13 1.94
CA ALA A 108 0.14 -21.55 0.79
C ALA A 108 1.65 -21.86 0.78
N PHE A 109 2.21 -22.30 1.92
CA PHE A 109 3.62 -22.59 2.15
C PHE A 109 3.89 -24.06 2.54
N ASP A 110 2.96 -24.99 2.26
CA ASP A 110 3.12 -26.41 2.62
C ASP A 110 4.45 -26.98 2.12
N ASP A 111 4.84 -26.67 0.87
CA ASP A 111 6.12 -27.11 0.29
C ASP A 111 7.32 -26.53 1.04
N VAL A 112 7.24 -25.28 1.46
CA VAL A 112 8.30 -24.58 2.20
C VAL A 112 8.44 -25.17 3.61
N ILE A 113 7.32 -25.43 4.27
CA ILE A 113 7.25 -26.04 5.59
C ILE A 113 7.84 -27.46 5.55
N ALA A 114 7.44 -28.26 4.57
CA ALA A 114 7.98 -29.60 4.37
C ALA A 114 9.51 -29.60 4.10
N LEU A 115 10.00 -28.60 3.33
CA LEU A 115 11.46 -28.41 3.16
C LEU A 115 12.14 -28.00 4.47
N GLY A 116 11.51 -27.17 5.29
CA GLY A 116 12.01 -26.79 6.61
C GLY A 116 12.11 -27.96 7.56
N GLU A 117 11.12 -28.85 7.58
CA GLU A 117 11.16 -30.10 8.36
C GLU A 117 12.28 -31.04 7.87
N ARG A 118 12.41 -31.18 6.53
CA ARG A 118 13.47 -31.98 5.93
C ARG A 118 14.86 -31.41 6.23
N LYS A 119 15.01 -30.08 6.23
CA LYS A 119 16.24 -29.39 6.64
C LYS A 119 16.60 -29.75 8.07
N LYS A 120 15.65 -29.60 9.05
CA LYS A 120 15.83 -29.95 10.44
C LYS A 120 16.18 -31.45 10.64
N ALA A 121 15.58 -32.31 9.86
CA ALA A 121 15.88 -33.75 9.90
C ALA A 121 17.31 -34.07 9.41
N LEU A 122 17.77 -33.39 8.35
CA LEU A 122 19.14 -33.52 7.84
C LEU A 122 20.18 -32.92 8.80
N GLU A 123 19.89 -31.79 9.45
CA GLU A 123 20.72 -31.20 10.50
C GLU A 123 20.97 -32.18 11.65
N LYS A 124 19.93 -32.86 12.12
CA LYS A 124 20.04 -33.90 13.16
C LYS A 124 20.89 -35.10 12.68
N LYS A 125 20.80 -35.49 11.39
CA LYS A 125 21.60 -36.58 10.83
C LYS A 125 23.06 -36.18 10.70
N ILE A 126 23.36 -34.97 10.25
CA ILE A 126 24.74 -34.45 10.11
C ILE A 126 25.43 -34.40 11.49
N ALA A 127 24.69 -34.04 12.55
CA ALA A 127 25.23 -34.02 13.92
C ALA A 127 25.70 -35.40 14.42
N VAL A 128 25.22 -36.49 13.82
CA VAL A 128 25.59 -37.90 14.18
C VAL A 128 26.50 -38.52 13.14
N ASP A 129 26.27 -38.28 11.86
CA ASP A 129 26.99 -38.88 10.74
C ASP A 129 27.40 -37.79 9.74
N HIS A 130 28.70 -37.52 9.63
CA HIS A 130 29.27 -36.51 8.74
C HIS A 130 29.44 -37.02 7.30
N ALA A 131 28.57 -37.93 6.83
CA ALA A 131 28.64 -38.46 5.48
C ALA A 131 28.51 -37.36 4.40
N GLU A 132 29.39 -37.37 3.42
CA GLU A 132 29.44 -36.38 2.33
C GLU A 132 28.12 -36.30 1.56
N GLU A 133 27.42 -37.42 1.38
CA GLU A 133 26.10 -37.49 0.75
C GLU A 133 25.00 -36.73 1.53
N THR A 134 25.04 -36.83 2.87
CA THR A 134 24.09 -36.11 3.76
C THR A 134 24.34 -34.61 3.70
N MET A 135 25.62 -34.18 3.64
CA MET A 135 25.94 -32.75 3.48
C MET A 135 25.52 -32.19 2.13
N LYS A 136 25.71 -32.94 1.05
CA LYS A 136 25.24 -32.55 -0.31
C LYS A 136 23.71 -32.46 -0.36
N ALA A 137 23.01 -33.39 0.29
CA ALA A 137 21.55 -33.36 0.37
C ALA A 137 21.05 -32.15 1.19
N TYR A 138 21.73 -31.85 2.30
CA TYR A 138 21.43 -30.68 3.14
C TYR A 138 21.62 -29.36 2.36
N SER A 139 22.75 -29.17 1.66
CA SER A 139 23.01 -27.96 0.87
C SER A 139 21.93 -27.72 -0.18
N LYS A 140 21.48 -28.76 -0.89
CA LYS A 140 20.38 -28.66 -1.87
C LYS A 140 19.05 -28.27 -1.22
N VAL A 141 18.74 -28.80 -0.03
CA VAL A 141 17.50 -28.47 0.69
C VAL A 141 17.55 -27.05 1.21
N VAL A 142 18.70 -26.61 1.76
CA VAL A 142 18.90 -25.22 2.23
C VAL A 142 18.75 -24.23 1.07
N GLU A 143 19.47 -24.47 -0.03
CA GLU A 143 19.39 -23.63 -1.24
C GLU A 143 17.93 -23.51 -1.73
N ARG A 144 17.22 -24.63 -1.79
CA ARG A 144 15.81 -24.63 -2.22
C ARG A 144 14.91 -23.92 -1.22
N PHE A 145 15.14 -24.10 0.09
CA PHE A 145 14.38 -23.44 1.16
C PHE A 145 14.60 -21.92 1.15
N GLU A 146 15.84 -21.46 0.93
CA GLU A 146 16.18 -20.04 0.79
C GLU A 146 15.56 -19.41 -0.46
N MET A 147 15.66 -20.10 -1.61
CA MET A 147 15.05 -19.65 -2.87
C MET A 147 13.52 -19.45 -2.77
N LEU A 148 12.85 -20.26 -1.94
CA LEU A 148 11.40 -20.16 -1.70
C LEU A 148 11.04 -19.23 -0.53
N GLY A 149 12.00 -18.45 0.00
CA GLY A 149 11.74 -17.50 1.10
C GLY A 149 11.40 -18.17 2.43
N GLY A 150 12.02 -19.32 2.71
CA GLY A 150 11.70 -20.15 3.89
C GLY A 150 11.96 -19.49 5.25
N TYR A 151 12.70 -18.39 5.31
CA TYR A 151 12.91 -17.62 6.56
C TYR A 151 11.89 -16.49 6.73
N ASP A 152 11.21 -16.05 5.66
CA ASP A 152 10.40 -14.84 5.66
C ASP A 152 8.89 -15.09 5.50
N TYR A 153 8.45 -16.36 5.33
CA TYR A 153 7.05 -16.66 5.03
C TYR A 153 6.08 -16.19 6.11
N GLU A 154 6.44 -16.24 7.39
CA GLU A 154 5.58 -15.74 8.48
C GLU A 154 5.40 -14.23 8.43
N SER A 155 6.49 -13.48 8.20
CA SER A 155 6.44 -12.02 8.03
C SER A 155 5.64 -11.63 6.79
N ARG A 156 5.73 -12.46 5.74
CA ARG A 156 4.98 -12.28 4.50
C ARG A 156 3.49 -12.52 4.71
N ILE A 157 3.11 -13.57 5.47
CA ILE A 157 1.70 -13.82 5.85
C ILE A 157 1.14 -12.58 6.55
N ARG A 158 1.81 -12.07 7.59
CA ARG A 158 1.37 -10.88 8.32
C ARG A 158 1.25 -9.66 7.41
N ARG A 159 2.27 -9.37 6.62
CA ARG A 159 2.27 -8.22 5.71
C ARG A 159 1.11 -8.24 4.73
N VAL A 160 0.85 -9.39 4.08
CA VAL A 160 -0.23 -9.51 3.08
C VAL A 160 -1.60 -9.51 3.76
N ALA A 161 -1.76 -10.23 4.88
CA ALA A 161 -3.01 -10.29 5.61
C ALA A 161 -3.41 -8.91 6.19
N PHE A 162 -2.49 -8.18 6.82
CA PHE A 162 -2.75 -6.85 7.36
C PHE A 162 -3.06 -5.84 6.24
N GLY A 163 -2.36 -5.93 5.10
CA GLY A 163 -2.66 -5.11 3.93
C GLY A 163 -4.06 -5.31 3.37
N LEU A 164 -4.63 -6.51 3.55
CA LEU A 164 -6.02 -6.83 3.17
C LEU A 164 -6.99 -6.75 4.35
N GLY A 165 -6.62 -6.03 5.43
CA GLY A 165 -7.51 -5.66 6.54
C GLY A 165 -7.85 -6.78 7.51
N PHE A 166 -7.02 -7.81 7.62
CA PHE A 166 -7.08 -8.78 8.73
C PHE A 166 -6.25 -8.26 9.90
N THR A 167 -6.62 -8.67 11.10
CA THR A 167 -5.93 -8.33 12.34
C THR A 167 -5.26 -9.58 12.96
N GLU A 168 -4.36 -9.39 13.93
CA GLU A 168 -3.76 -10.52 14.65
C GLU A 168 -4.83 -11.39 15.36
N GLU A 169 -5.90 -10.76 15.83
CA GLU A 169 -7.03 -11.47 16.44
C GLU A 169 -7.82 -12.35 15.46
N ASP A 170 -7.82 -11.99 14.19
CA ASP A 170 -8.50 -12.75 13.14
C ASP A 170 -7.79 -14.07 12.85
N PHE A 171 -6.48 -14.16 13.07
CA PHE A 171 -5.70 -15.35 12.78
C PHE A 171 -6.16 -16.59 13.60
N GLU A 172 -6.69 -16.39 14.79
CA GLU A 172 -7.19 -17.46 15.64
C GLU A 172 -8.65 -17.85 15.33
N LYS A 173 -9.36 -17.04 14.54
CA LYS A 173 -10.77 -17.29 14.19
C LYS A 173 -10.90 -18.42 13.17
N ASN A 174 -11.95 -19.24 13.34
CA ASN A 174 -12.28 -20.28 12.37
C ASN A 174 -12.78 -19.64 11.07
N VAL A 175 -12.27 -20.11 9.91
CA VAL A 175 -12.61 -19.57 8.57
C VAL A 175 -14.10 -19.69 8.27
N ALA A 176 -14.79 -20.67 8.83
CA ALA A 176 -16.24 -20.83 8.64
C ALA A 176 -17.06 -19.62 9.13
N HIS A 177 -16.58 -18.89 10.14
CA HIS A 177 -17.27 -17.76 10.74
C HIS A 177 -17.13 -16.44 9.98
N PHE A 178 -16.26 -16.38 8.96
CA PHE A 178 -16.09 -15.19 8.15
C PHE A 178 -17.25 -14.98 7.16
N SER A 179 -17.61 -13.74 6.92
CA SER A 179 -18.62 -13.37 5.93
C SER A 179 -18.16 -13.71 4.49
N GLY A 180 -19.09 -13.72 3.53
CA GLY A 180 -18.79 -13.98 2.12
C GLY A 180 -17.68 -13.07 1.58
N GLY A 181 -17.78 -11.76 1.80
CA GLY A 181 -16.76 -10.81 1.38
C GLY A 181 -15.40 -11.01 2.07
N GLN A 182 -15.39 -11.40 3.37
CA GLN A 182 -14.16 -11.77 4.05
C GLN A 182 -13.55 -13.06 3.48
N LYS A 183 -14.36 -14.03 3.11
CA LYS A 183 -13.90 -15.26 2.44
C LYS A 183 -13.24 -14.96 1.09
N THR A 184 -13.81 -14.06 0.30
CA THR A 184 -13.18 -13.59 -0.96
C THR A 184 -11.81 -12.97 -0.69
N ARG A 185 -11.67 -12.15 0.39
CA ARG A 185 -10.39 -11.58 0.82
C ARG A 185 -9.38 -12.66 1.24
N ILE A 186 -9.83 -13.74 1.90
CA ILE A 186 -8.97 -14.88 2.24
C ILE A 186 -8.43 -15.54 0.96
N CYS A 187 -9.27 -15.76 -0.06
CA CYS A 187 -8.84 -16.31 -1.35
C CYS A 187 -7.80 -15.41 -2.03
N LEU A 188 -8.05 -14.09 -2.04
CA LEU A 188 -7.11 -13.13 -2.59
C LEU A 188 -5.76 -13.17 -1.83
N THR A 189 -5.79 -13.16 -0.50
CA THR A 189 -4.58 -13.29 0.34
C THR A 189 -3.78 -14.54 -0.04
N LYS A 190 -4.43 -15.71 -0.15
CA LYS A 190 -3.77 -16.97 -0.54
C LYS A 190 -3.12 -16.90 -1.91
N ALA A 191 -3.81 -16.30 -2.89
CA ALA A 191 -3.27 -16.15 -4.25
C ALA A 191 -2.02 -15.25 -4.25
N LEU A 192 -2.04 -14.14 -3.49
CA LEU A 192 -0.90 -13.23 -3.35
C LEU A 192 0.28 -13.86 -2.59
N LEU A 193 0.01 -14.69 -1.57
CA LEU A 193 1.05 -15.39 -0.79
C LEU A 193 1.84 -16.40 -1.61
N ARG A 194 1.22 -17.05 -2.60
CA ARG A 194 1.88 -18.04 -3.47
C ARG A 194 2.89 -17.45 -4.45
N GLU A 195 2.79 -16.17 -4.78
CA GLU A 195 3.62 -15.45 -5.77
C GLU A 195 3.83 -16.23 -7.07
N PRO A 196 2.77 -16.63 -7.77
CA PRO A 196 2.87 -17.39 -9.02
C PRO A 196 3.53 -16.55 -10.13
N ASP A 197 4.02 -17.21 -11.21
CA ASP A 197 4.57 -16.51 -12.37
C ASP A 197 3.51 -15.68 -13.11
N PHE A 198 2.26 -16.14 -13.11
CA PHE A 198 1.10 -15.41 -13.63
C PHE A 198 -0.01 -15.36 -12.58
N LEU A 199 -0.48 -14.17 -12.28
CA LEU A 199 -1.57 -13.93 -11.32
C LEU A 199 -2.80 -13.43 -12.07
N PHE A 200 -3.91 -14.17 -11.97
CA PHE A 200 -5.19 -13.85 -12.60
C PHE A 200 -6.17 -13.40 -11.52
N LEU A 201 -6.67 -12.17 -11.67
CA LEU A 201 -7.57 -11.54 -10.72
C LEU A 201 -8.89 -11.19 -11.42
N ASP A 202 -9.99 -11.75 -10.93
CA ASP A 202 -11.34 -11.43 -11.39
C ASP A 202 -12.05 -10.58 -10.33
N GLU A 203 -12.25 -9.29 -10.64
CA GLU A 203 -12.84 -8.28 -9.76
C GLU A 203 -12.21 -8.23 -8.35
N PRO A 204 -10.87 -8.07 -8.23
CA PRO A 204 -10.19 -8.13 -6.94
C PRO A 204 -10.53 -6.97 -6.00
N THR A 205 -11.08 -5.88 -6.51
CA THR A 205 -11.45 -4.69 -5.72
C THR A 205 -12.81 -4.84 -5.04
N ASN A 206 -13.63 -5.83 -5.43
CA ASN A 206 -14.90 -6.09 -4.79
C ASN A 206 -14.70 -6.48 -3.32
N HIS A 207 -15.50 -5.89 -2.43
CA HIS A 207 -15.45 -6.08 -0.97
C HIS A 207 -14.18 -5.57 -0.27
N LEU A 208 -13.32 -4.83 -0.98
CA LEU A 208 -12.19 -4.10 -0.39
C LEU A 208 -12.60 -2.65 -0.13
N ASP A 209 -12.13 -2.10 0.97
CA ASP A 209 -12.20 -0.65 1.19
C ASP A 209 -11.03 0.07 0.49
N ILE A 210 -11.07 1.38 0.52
CA ILE A 210 -10.13 2.22 -0.19
C ILE A 210 -8.67 1.95 0.26
N HIS A 211 -8.43 1.76 1.56
CA HIS A 211 -7.08 1.49 2.08
C HIS A 211 -6.53 0.13 1.61
N MET A 212 -7.40 -0.89 1.60
CA MET A 212 -7.03 -2.22 1.08
C MET A 212 -6.73 -2.16 -0.42
N ILE A 213 -7.53 -1.38 -1.19
CA ILE A 213 -7.30 -1.18 -2.63
C ILE A 213 -5.95 -0.49 -2.88
N GLU A 214 -5.63 0.58 -2.13
CA GLU A 214 -4.36 1.29 -2.23
C GLU A 214 -3.16 0.38 -1.90
N TRP A 215 -3.30 -0.43 -0.87
CA TRP A 215 -2.29 -1.42 -0.54
C TRP A 215 -2.10 -2.44 -1.67
N LEU A 216 -3.19 -2.95 -2.24
CA LEU A 216 -3.17 -3.91 -3.35
C LEU A 216 -2.53 -3.29 -4.60
N GLU A 217 -2.82 -2.03 -4.92
CA GLU A 217 -2.18 -1.27 -6.00
C GLU A 217 -0.64 -1.25 -5.81
N GLY A 218 -0.18 -0.89 -4.60
CA GLY A 218 1.23 -0.87 -4.26
C GLY A 218 1.90 -2.25 -4.37
N PHE A 219 1.20 -3.29 -3.93
CA PHE A 219 1.68 -4.67 -4.04
C PHE A 219 1.81 -5.12 -5.49
N LEU A 220 0.78 -4.92 -6.33
CA LEU A 220 0.77 -5.34 -7.72
C LEU A 220 1.75 -4.56 -8.61
N LYS A 221 1.98 -3.28 -8.34
CA LYS A 221 3.02 -2.49 -9.03
C LYS A 221 4.41 -3.12 -8.88
N ASN A 222 4.71 -3.61 -7.67
CA ASN A 222 6.00 -4.20 -7.34
C ASN A 222 6.07 -5.72 -7.61
N TYR A 223 4.96 -6.31 -8.06
CA TYR A 223 4.90 -7.74 -8.34
C TYR A 223 5.74 -8.10 -9.56
N SER A 224 6.63 -9.09 -9.44
CA SER A 224 7.57 -9.49 -10.49
C SER A 224 6.96 -10.33 -11.60
N GLY A 225 5.86 -11.04 -11.31
CA GLY A 225 5.14 -11.88 -12.27
C GLY A 225 4.25 -11.10 -13.22
N GLY A 226 3.71 -11.80 -14.23
CA GLY A 226 2.65 -11.28 -15.11
C GLY A 226 1.32 -11.20 -14.36
N VAL A 227 0.54 -10.15 -14.56
CA VAL A 227 -0.77 -9.99 -13.93
C VAL A 227 -1.82 -9.74 -15.01
N LEU A 228 -2.91 -10.49 -14.97
CA LEU A 228 -4.12 -10.28 -15.78
C LEU A 228 -5.28 -9.95 -14.85
N ILE A 229 -5.85 -8.76 -14.99
CA ILE A 229 -6.84 -8.19 -14.08
C ILE A 229 -8.12 -7.89 -14.84
N ILE A 230 -9.21 -8.55 -14.49
CA ILE A 230 -10.56 -8.12 -14.83
C ILE A 230 -11.01 -7.19 -13.72
N SER A 231 -11.33 -5.93 -14.02
CA SER A 231 -11.88 -5.01 -13.05
C SER A 231 -12.75 -3.94 -13.71
N HIS A 232 -13.77 -3.52 -12.98
CA HIS A 232 -14.59 -2.38 -13.30
C HIS A 232 -14.16 -1.11 -12.53
N ASP A 233 -13.13 -1.20 -11.69
CA ASP A 233 -12.52 -0.06 -11.03
C ASP A 233 -11.51 0.64 -11.97
N ARG A 234 -11.97 1.75 -12.57
CA ARG A 234 -11.19 2.53 -13.54
C ARG A 234 -9.93 3.13 -12.93
N TYR A 235 -10.01 3.58 -11.67
CA TYR A 235 -8.90 4.19 -10.95
C TYR A 235 -7.82 3.16 -10.63
N PHE A 236 -8.23 1.97 -10.19
CA PHE A 236 -7.34 0.85 -9.95
C PHE A 236 -6.62 0.41 -11.23
N LEU A 237 -7.38 0.25 -12.36
CA LEU A 237 -6.78 -0.07 -13.64
C LEU A 237 -5.80 0.99 -14.15
N ASP A 238 -6.12 2.27 -13.93
CA ASP A 238 -5.24 3.37 -14.36
C ASP A 238 -3.91 3.38 -13.60
N ARG A 239 -3.93 3.02 -12.32
CA ARG A 239 -2.74 2.96 -11.47
C ARG A 239 -1.88 1.71 -11.64
N VAL A 240 -2.49 0.56 -11.95
CA VAL A 240 -1.81 -0.73 -11.96
C VAL A 240 -1.49 -1.20 -13.38
N ALA A 241 -2.44 -1.04 -14.33
CA ALA A 241 -2.28 -1.60 -15.66
C ALA A 241 -1.30 -0.77 -16.52
N THR A 242 -0.39 -1.47 -17.18
CA THR A 242 0.52 -0.89 -18.18
C THR A 242 -0.01 -1.10 -19.59
N ARG A 243 -0.98 -2.00 -19.75
CA ARG A 243 -1.61 -2.38 -21.01
C ARG A 243 -3.07 -2.77 -20.76
N ILE A 244 -3.97 -2.41 -21.69
CA ILE A 244 -5.39 -2.75 -21.62
C ILE A 244 -5.75 -3.68 -22.80
N LEU A 245 -6.43 -4.76 -22.50
CA LEU A 245 -7.11 -5.63 -23.46
C LEU A 245 -8.62 -5.39 -23.38
N GLU A 246 -9.22 -4.95 -24.47
CA GLU A 246 -10.67 -4.76 -24.56
C GLU A 246 -11.33 -5.90 -25.32
N LEU A 247 -12.27 -6.60 -24.67
CA LEU A 247 -13.14 -7.58 -25.31
C LEU A 247 -14.42 -6.87 -25.76
N ALA A 248 -14.50 -6.54 -27.03
CA ALA A 248 -15.65 -5.88 -27.64
C ALA A 248 -15.92 -6.45 -29.05
N GLY A 249 -17.20 -6.57 -29.42
CA GLY A 249 -17.55 -7.16 -30.71
C GLY A 249 -17.04 -8.59 -30.91
N ARG A 250 -16.93 -9.38 -29.82
CA ARG A 250 -16.46 -10.78 -29.80
C ARG A 250 -14.96 -10.95 -30.12
N THR A 251 -14.20 -9.89 -30.21
CA THR A 251 -12.75 -9.88 -30.47
C THR A 251 -12.01 -9.10 -29.40
N VAL A 252 -10.69 -9.34 -29.27
CA VAL A 252 -9.84 -8.62 -28.34
C VAL A 252 -9.00 -7.58 -29.07
N THR A 253 -9.04 -6.35 -28.56
CA THR A 253 -8.19 -5.26 -29.04
C THR A 253 -7.18 -4.88 -27.96
N ASN A 254 -5.90 -4.74 -28.34
CA ASN A 254 -4.82 -4.34 -27.43
C ASN A 254 -4.57 -2.84 -27.49
N TYR A 255 -4.36 -2.21 -26.30
CA TYR A 255 -3.99 -0.81 -26.14
C TYR A 255 -2.77 -0.75 -25.21
N ASP A 256 -1.64 -0.24 -25.74
CA ASP A 256 -0.39 -0.14 -24.99
C ASP A 256 -0.38 1.17 -24.18
N GLY A 257 -0.89 1.08 -22.96
CA GLY A 257 -1.03 2.19 -22.02
C GLY A 257 -1.99 1.86 -20.88
N ASN A 258 -2.14 2.82 -19.95
CA ASN A 258 -3.08 2.71 -18.83
C ASN A 258 -4.54 2.94 -19.26
N TYR A 259 -5.46 2.92 -18.30
CA TYR A 259 -6.88 3.07 -18.58
C TYR A 259 -7.23 4.45 -19.19
N THR A 260 -6.62 5.52 -18.71
CA THR A 260 -6.80 6.88 -19.26
C THR A 260 -6.38 6.96 -20.74
N TYR A 261 -5.25 6.36 -21.09
CA TYR A 261 -4.79 6.27 -22.48
C TYR A 261 -5.76 5.47 -23.35
N TYR A 262 -6.22 4.31 -22.86
CA TYR A 262 -7.24 3.51 -23.54
C TYR A 262 -8.49 4.30 -23.84
N MET A 263 -9.05 5.02 -22.85
CA MET A 263 -10.27 5.84 -23.02
C MET A 263 -10.07 6.94 -24.07
N LYS A 264 -8.93 7.61 -24.04
CA LYS A 264 -8.59 8.63 -25.05
C LYS A 264 -8.58 8.05 -26.47
N VAL A 265 -7.84 6.96 -26.69
CA VAL A 265 -7.74 6.33 -28.01
C VAL A 265 -9.09 5.77 -28.47
N LYS A 266 -9.87 5.17 -27.56
CA LYS A 266 -11.22 4.68 -27.85
C LYS A 266 -12.15 5.81 -28.31
N THR A 267 -12.14 6.94 -27.61
CA THR A 267 -12.95 8.12 -27.93
C THR A 267 -12.55 8.71 -29.30
N GLU A 268 -11.24 8.84 -29.57
CA GLU A 268 -10.74 9.30 -30.85
C GLU A 268 -11.14 8.37 -32.00
N ARG A 269 -11.00 7.04 -31.82
CA ARG A 269 -11.42 6.04 -32.82
C ARG A 269 -12.92 6.11 -33.09
N ARG A 270 -13.73 6.26 -32.03
CA ARG A 270 -15.19 6.37 -32.15
C ARG A 270 -15.59 7.62 -32.93
N ALA A 271 -15.00 8.78 -32.61
CA ALA A 271 -15.25 10.02 -33.33
C ALA A 271 -14.87 9.92 -34.81
N ALA A 272 -13.74 9.27 -35.12
CA ALA A 272 -13.32 9.03 -36.49
C ALA A 272 -14.29 8.10 -37.25
N LEU A 273 -14.76 7.01 -36.59
CA LEU A 273 -15.72 6.07 -37.14
C LEU A 273 -17.09 6.74 -37.40
N GLN A 274 -17.55 7.56 -36.43
CA GLN A 274 -18.76 8.34 -36.57
C GLN A 274 -18.70 9.29 -37.77
N SER A 275 -17.60 10.05 -37.91
CA SER A 275 -17.40 10.92 -39.05
C SER A 275 -17.36 10.17 -40.40
N ALA A 276 -16.73 8.98 -40.40
CA ALA A 276 -16.70 8.13 -41.59
C ALA A 276 -18.09 7.59 -41.96
N TYR A 277 -18.87 7.18 -40.97
CA TYR A 277 -20.26 6.74 -41.11
C TYR A 277 -21.14 7.86 -41.68
N GLU A 278 -21.09 9.05 -41.13
CA GLU A 278 -21.87 10.20 -41.57
C GLU A 278 -21.55 10.54 -43.05
N LYS A 279 -20.28 10.57 -43.40
CA LYS A 279 -19.85 10.77 -44.82
C LYS A 279 -20.36 9.65 -45.72
N GLN A 280 -20.32 8.40 -45.25
CA GLN A 280 -20.85 7.29 -46.04
C GLN A 280 -22.37 7.40 -46.21
N GLN A 281 -23.11 7.74 -45.18
CA GLN A 281 -24.57 7.91 -45.21
C GLN A 281 -24.96 9.08 -46.18
N GLU A 282 -24.24 10.20 -46.13
CA GLU A 282 -24.44 11.29 -47.07
C GLU A 282 -24.17 10.85 -48.50
N HIS A 283 -23.10 10.08 -48.75
CA HIS A 283 -22.81 9.52 -50.07
C HIS A 283 -23.87 8.55 -50.53
N ILE A 284 -24.36 7.67 -49.69
CA ILE A 284 -25.46 6.73 -49.95
C ILE A 284 -26.71 7.55 -50.36
N LYS A 285 -27.11 8.50 -49.54
CA LYS A 285 -28.30 9.35 -49.77
C LYS A 285 -28.22 10.08 -51.09
N LYS A 286 -27.11 10.75 -51.39
CA LYS A 286 -26.88 11.44 -52.68
C LYS A 286 -26.95 10.47 -53.87
N THR A 287 -26.40 9.26 -53.70
CA THR A 287 -26.39 8.24 -54.77
C THR A 287 -27.80 7.66 -54.98
N GLU A 288 -28.55 7.38 -53.92
CA GLU A 288 -29.94 6.93 -54.00
C GLU A 288 -30.86 7.96 -54.65
N GLU A 289 -30.71 9.26 -54.28
CA GLU A 289 -31.43 10.38 -54.93
C GLU A 289 -31.14 10.45 -56.41
N TYR A 290 -29.86 10.29 -56.83
CA TYR A 290 -29.47 10.26 -58.22
C TYR A 290 -30.11 9.05 -58.95
N ILE A 291 -30.07 7.86 -58.38
CA ILE A 291 -30.67 6.63 -58.92
C ILE A 291 -32.19 6.84 -59.07
N ARG A 292 -32.86 7.38 -58.04
CA ARG A 292 -34.30 7.64 -58.06
C ARG A 292 -34.69 8.63 -59.20
N LYS A 293 -33.89 9.70 -59.38
CA LYS A 293 -34.14 10.75 -60.39
C LYS A 293 -33.93 10.24 -61.82
N TYR A 294 -32.95 9.36 -62.05
CA TYR A 294 -32.53 8.96 -63.39
C TYR A 294 -32.77 7.44 -63.69
N LYS A 295 -33.51 6.72 -62.86
CA LYS A 295 -33.85 5.29 -63.08
C LYS A 295 -34.52 5.01 -64.39
N ALA A 296 -35.41 5.89 -64.83
CA ALA A 296 -36.06 5.83 -66.16
C ALA A 296 -35.64 7.06 -67.00
N GLY A 297 -34.95 6.85 -68.15
CA GLY A 297 -34.54 7.91 -69.04
C GLY A 297 -33.11 7.76 -69.64
N ILE A 298 -32.62 8.83 -70.27
CA ILE A 298 -31.34 8.82 -71.07
C ILE A 298 -30.11 8.42 -70.17
N LYS A 299 -30.15 8.68 -68.90
CA LYS A 299 -29.08 8.32 -67.91
C LYS A 299 -29.29 7.03 -67.16
N SER A 300 -30.24 6.16 -67.57
CA SER A 300 -30.57 4.90 -66.90
C SER A 300 -29.39 3.90 -66.76
N LYS A 301 -28.49 3.89 -67.77
CA LYS A 301 -27.28 3.05 -67.73
C LYS A 301 -26.31 3.49 -66.59
N GLN A 302 -26.14 4.84 -66.42
CA GLN A 302 -25.35 5.37 -65.33
C GLN A 302 -25.99 5.13 -63.92
N ALA A 303 -27.33 5.25 -63.85
CA ALA A 303 -28.07 4.94 -62.62
C ALA A 303 -27.94 3.48 -62.23
N ARG A 304 -27.98 2.54 -63.15
CA ARG A 304 -27.73 1.09 -62.89
C ARG A 304 -26.29 0.85 -62.43
N GLY A 305 -25.28 1.53 -63.05
CA GLY A 305 -23.90 1.40 -62.63
C GLY A 305 -23.71 1.85 -61.15
N ARG A 306 -24.28 3.01 -60.79
CA ARG A 306 -24.25 3.52 -59.39
C ARG A 306 -25.01 2.60 -58.42
N GLN A 307 -26.13 2.04 -58.85
CA GLN A 307 -26.85 1.03 -58.03
C GLN A 307 -25.98 -0.22 -57.75
N SER A 308 -25.26 -0.71 -58.78
CA SER A 308 -24.34 -1.85 -58.62
C SER A 308 -23.17 -1.49 -57.70
N GLN A 309 -22.64 -0.26 -57.76
CA GLN A 309 -21.61 0.23 -56.85
C GLN A 309 -22.17 0.31 -55.42
N LEU A 310 -23.36 0.86 -55.22
CA LEU A 310 -24.00 0.99 -53.91
C LEU A 310 -24.29 -0.39 -53.29
N ASN A 311 -24.70 -1.39 -54.09
CA ASN A 311 -24.94 -2.76 -53.61
C ASN A 311 -23.64 -3.49 -53.20
N ARG A 312 -22.48 -3.08 -53.71
CA ARG A 312 -21.17 -3.64 -53.34
C ARG A 312 -20.48 -2.82 -52.25
N LEU A 313 -21.04 -1.66 -51.85
CA LEU A 313 -20.46 -0.84 -50.79
C LEU A 313 -20.60 -1.54 -49.46
N GLU A 314 -19.48 -1.81 -48.83
CA GLU A 314 -19.41 -2.32 -47.48
C GLU A 314 -19.91 -1.23 -46.52
N ARG A 315 -21.00 -1.52 -45.81
CA ARG A 315 -21.63 -0.51 -44.91
C ARG A 315 -20.91 -0.49 -43.57
N ILE A 316 -20.52 0.70 -43.15
CA ILE A 316 -19.99 0.96 -41.82
C ILE A 316 -21.14 0.72 -40.84
N VAL A 317 -20.96 -0.18 -39.90
CA VAL A 317 -21.86 -0.40 -38.78
C VAL A 317 -21.26 0.28 -37.58
N LEU A 318 -21.96 1.24 -37.00
CA LEU A 318 -21.57 1.84 -35.73
C LEU A 318 -21.81 0.85 -34.61
N PRO A 319 -20.90 0.74 -33.63
CA PRO A 319 -21.21 0.07 -32.38
C PRO A 319 -22.46 0.71 -31.75
N PRO A 320 -23.24 -0.05 -30.95
CA PRO A 320 -24.36 0.53 -30.20
C PRO A 320 -23.91 1.82 -29.49
N GLU A 321 -24.76 2.86 -29.52
CA GLU A 321 -24.49 4.07 -28.77
C GLU A 321 -24.42 3.71 -27.29
N ASP A 322 -23.31 4.15 -26.63
CA ASP A 322 -23.30 4.24 -25.19
C ASP A 322 -24.43 5.23 -24.80
N ALA A 323 -25.14 4.96 -23.71
CA ALA A 323 -26.27 5.75 -23.30
C ALA A 323 -25.92 7.26 -23.31
N SER A 324 -26.64 8.03 -24.09
CA SER A 324 -26.53 9.48 -23.98
C SER A 324 -27.70 9.99 -23.16
N PHE A 325 -27.41 10.53 -22.00
CA PHE A 325 -28.39 11.19 -21.11
C PHE A 325 -28.96 12.50 -21.70
N ASN A 326 -28.54 12.92 -22.90
CA ASN A 326 -28.97 14.16 -23.56
C ASN A 326 -30.49 14.31 -23.71
N TYR A 327 -31.27 13.24 -23.52
CA TYR A 327 -32.72 13.24 -23.62
C TYR A 327 -33.44 12.89 -22.29
N PHE A 328 -32.69 12.73 -21.17
CA PHE A 328 -33.25 12.40 -19.88
C PHE A 328 -33.63 13.70 -19.14
N ALA A 329 -34.80 14.26 -19.48
CA ALA A 329 -35.32 15.39 -18.74
C ALA A 329 -35.96 14.89 -17.42
N LEU A 330 -35.19 14.93 -16.33
CA LEU A 330 -35.73 14.80 -14.98
C LEU A 330 -36.71 15.95 -14.74
N ASN A 331 -37.92 15.63 -14.26
CA ASN A 331 -38.79 16.64 -13.72
C ASN A 331 -38.07 17.35 -12.57
N LYS A 332 -38.06 18.69 -12.59
CA LYS A 332 -37.50 19.45 -11.47
C LYS A 332 -38.16 18.99 -10.17
N PRO A 333 -37.40 18.46 -9.23
CA PRO A 333 -37.98 18.10 -7.93
C PRO A 333 -38.53 19.34 -7.23
N PRO A 334 -39.50 19.18 -6.35
CA PRO A 334 -40.10 20.32 -5.62
C PRO A 334 -38.99 21.03 -4.81
N GLU A 335 -39.09 22.36 -4.76
CA GLU A 335 -38.16 23.15 -3.95
C GLU A 335 -38.28 22.78 -2.46
N CYS A 336 -37.15 22.55 -1.84
CA CYS A 336 -37.01 22.24 -0.42
C CYS A 336 -36.26 23.36 0.33
N ALA A 337 -36.18 23.22 1.65
CA ALA A 337 -35.39 24.11 2.49
C ALA A 337 -33.90 24.16 2.07
N GLU A 338 -33.23 25.26 2.38
CA GLU A 338 -31.80 25.42 2.12
C GLU A 338 -30.97 24.44 2.97
N ARG A 339 -31.34 24.19 4.23
CA ARG A 339 -30.79 23.12 5.06
C ARG A 339 -31.63 21.87 4.80
N VAL A 340 -31.02 20.94 4.07
CA VAL A 340 -31.68 19.70 3.66
C VAL A 340 -31.67 18.68 4.79
N ALA A 341 -30.53 18.49 5.42
CA ALA A 341 -30.39 17.60 6.57
C ALA A 341 -29.33 18.16 7.54
N GLU A 342 -29.63 18.06 8.83
CA GLU A 342 -28.73 18.51 9.90
C GLU A 342 -28.71 17.45 11.01
N LEU A 343 -27.52 16.97 11.33
CA LEU A 343 -27.24 16.12 12.48
C LEU A 343 -26.52 16.94 13.53
N GLU A 344 -27.04 16.92 14.76
CA GLU A 344 -26.50 17.64 15.91
C GLU A 344 -26.15 16.63 17.00
N ASP A 345 -24.85 16.45 17.26
CA ASP A 345 -24.33 15.67 18.39
C ASP A 345 -24.83 14.21 18.45
N VAL A 346 -24.89 13.56 17.27
CA VAL A 346 -25.45 12.23 17.11
C VAL A 346 -24.40 11.17 17.45
N SER A 347 -24.75 10.22 18.33
CA SER A 347 -23.91 9.06 18.62
C SER A 347 -24.68 7.76 18.41
N MET A 348 -23.99 6.68 18.05
CA MET A 348 -24.61 5.37 17.82
C MET A 348 -23.75 4.24 18.35
N ALA A 349 -24.38 3.26 19.02
CA ALA A 349 -23.74 2.07 19.53
C ALA A 349 -24.67 0.86 19.43
N PHE A 350 -24.10 -0.33 19.20
CA PHE A 350 -24.82 -1.60 19.27
C PHE A 350 -24.31 -2.41 20.49
N GLY A 351 -25.11 -2.45 21.52
CA GLY A 351 -24.69 -3.05 22.80
C GLY A 351 -23.50 -2.27 23.41
N SER A 352 -22.38 -2.92 23.60
CA SER A 352 -21.14 -2.31 24.10
C SER A 352 -20.25 -1.73 22.98
N HIS A 353 -20.56 -2.02 21.72
CA HIS A 353 -19.74 -1.58 20.58
C HIS A 353 -20.20 -0.22 20.10
N LYS A 354 -19.35 0.81 20.32
CA LYS A 354 -19.56 2.17 19.85
C LYS A 354 -19.17 2.27 18.39
N ILE A 355 -20.08 2.78 17.55
CA ILE A 355 -19.86 2.94 16.11
C ILE A 355 -19.31 4.33 15.81
N PHE A 356 -20.04 5.36 16.26
CA PHE A 356 -19.58 6.75 16.16
C PHE A 356 -20.12 7.58 17.33
N ASP A 357 -19.46 8.72 17.56
CA ASP A 357 -19.68 9.52 18.75
C ASP A 357 -19.64 11.01 18.43
N HIS A 358 -20.66 11.74 18.94
CA HIS A 358 -20.75 13.19 18.84
C HIS A 358 -20.59 13.73 17.39
N ILE A 359 -21.22 13.05 16.40
CA ILE A 359 -21.18 13.46 15.00
C ILE A 359 -22.14 14.63 14.78
N SER A 360 -21.64 15.67 14.11
CA SER A 360 -22.43 16.80 13.62
C SER A 360 -22.11 17.06 12.15
N MET A 361 -23.14 17.22 11.32
CA MET A 361 -23.00 17.55 9.90
C MET A 361 -24.19 18.37 9.40
N LEU A 362 -23.96 19.15 8.35
CA LEU A 362 -24.98 19.96 7.69
C LEU A 362 -24.89 19.75 6.18
N ILE A 363 -25.98 19.27 5.58
CA ILE A 363 -26.13 19.13 4.12
C ILE A 363 -27.04 20.25 3.62
N ARG A 364 -26.57 20.99 2.62
CA ARG A 364 -27.29 22.11 2.01
C ARG A 364 -27.91 21.71 0.68
N ARG A 365 -28.87 22.47 0.23
CA ARG A 365 -29.48 22.26 -1.07
C ARG A 365 -28.48 22.45 -2.21
N GLY A 366 -28.39 21.44 -3.09
CA GLY A 366 -27.45 21.40 -4.22
C GLY A 366 -26.09 20.79 -3.89
N ASP A 367 -25.88 20.37 -2.64
CA ASP A 367 -24.64 19.67 -2.30
C ASP A 367 -24.64 18.25 -2.88
N GLY A 368 -23.55 17.87 -3.48
CA GLY A 368 -23.20 16.49 -3.81
C GLY A 368 -22.16 16.01 -2.82
N VAL A 369 -22.59 15.23 -1.81
CA VAL A 369 -21.74 14.84 -0.69
C VAL A 369 -21.27 13.39 -0.86
N ALA A 370 -19.96 13.16 -0.80
CA ALA A 370 -19.35 11.84 -0.70
C ALA A 370 -19.10 11.48 0.77
N LEU A 371 -19.53 10.29 1.21
CA LEU A 371 -19.18 9.76 2.54
C LEU A 371 -18.20 8.60 2.39
N VAL A 372 -16.97 8.79 2.85
CA VAL A 372 -15.86 7.83 2.76
C VAL A 372 -15.43 7.35 4.14
N GLY A 373 -14.69 6.24 4.18
CA GLY A 373 -14.14 5.67 5.40
C GLY A 373 -13.97 4.16 5.29
N PRO A 374 -13.24 3.52 6.22
CA PRO A 374 -12.98 2.09 6.19
C PRO A 374 -14.27 1.26 6.33
N ASN A 375 -14.18 -0.03 5.96
CA ASN A 375 -15.29 -0.95 6.15
C ASN A 375 -15.55 -1.14 7.65
N GLY A 376 -16.84 -1.10 8.03
CA GLY A 376 -17.25 -1.18 9.43
C GLY A 376 -17.19 0.14 10.21
N ALA A 377 -16.74 1.25 9.60
CA ALA A 377 -16.75 2.58 10.26
C ALA A 377 -18.15 3.11 10.60
N GLY A 378 -19.22 2.48 10.07
CA GLY A 378 -20.60 2.87 10.35
C GLY A 378 -21.25 3.75 9.27
N LYS A 379 -20.71 3.77 8.05
CA LYS A 379 -21.27 4.56 6.92
C LYS A 379 -22.74 4.25 6.67
N THR A 380 -23.10 2.99 6.41
CA THR A 380 -24.49 2.55 6.23
C THR A 380 -25.35 2.83 7.45
N THR A 381 -24.81 2.69 8.67
CA THR A 381 -25.52 3.02 9.91
C THR A 381 -25.86 4.51 9.96
N LEU A 382 -24.91 5.38 9.58
CA LEU A 382 -25.14 6.83 9.53
C LEU A 382 -26.23 7.17 8.49
N LEU A 383 -26.21 6.53 7.30
CA LEU A 383 -27.27 6.71 6.30
C LEU A 383 -28.64 6.29 6.85
N ARG A 384 -28.75 5.14 7.53
CA ARG A 384 -30.00 4.65 8.12
C ARG A 384 -30.51 5.55 9.24
N VAL A 385 -29.63 6.13 10.04
CA VAL A 385 -30.00 7.15 11.04
C VAL A 385 -30.53 8.41 10.34
N LEU A 386 -29.90 8.83 9.25
CA LEU A 386 -30.29 10.01 8.48
C LEU A 386 -31.67 9.84 7.82
N VAL A 387 -31.95 8.66 7.26
CA VAL A 387 -33.26 8.38 6.63
C VAL A 387 -34.39 8.04 7.65
N GLY A 388 -34.02 7.86 8.93
CA GLY A 388 -34.96 7.57 10.01
C GLY A 388 -35.31 6.09 10.17
N GLU A 389 -34.56 5.17 9.58
CA GLU A 389 -34.71 3.72 9.80
C GLU A 389 -34.13 3.27 11.15
N LEU A 390 -33.15 4.00 11.66
CA LEU A 390 -32.55 3.77 12.97
C LEU A 390 -32.64 5.03 13.83
N GLU A 391 -33.12 4.87 15.06
CA GLU A 391 -33.12 5.94 16.06
C GLU A 391 -31.76 6.05 16.74
N SER A 392 -31.23 7.26 16.81
CA SER A 392 -30.00 7.55 17.55
C SER A 392 -30.31 7.69 19.05
N PRO A 393 -29.54 7.06 19.94
CA PRO A 393 -29.70 7.18 21.37
C PRO A 393 -29.42 8.61 21.90
N THR A 394 -28.63 9.40 21.19
CA THR A 394 -28.24 10.77 21.56
C THR A 394 -28.24 11.67 20.34
N GLY A 395 -28.40 12.98 20.59
CA GLY A 395 -28.38 13.98 19.54
C GLY A 395 -29.74 14.13 18.84
N ARG A 396 -29.74 14.84 17.72
CA ARG A 396 -30.95 15.11 16.92
C ARG A 396 -30.64 15.06 15.44
N VAL A 397 -31.59 14.46 14.68
CA VAL A 397 -31.60 14.52 13.21
C VAL A 397 -32.76 15.44 12.81
N LYS A 398 -32.44 16.46 12.01
CA LYS A 398 -33.44 17.42 11.49
C LYS A 398 -33.46 17.34 9.98
N ILE A 399 -34.60 17.01 9.41
CA ILE A 399 -34.85 17.06 7.96
C ILE A 399 -35.57 18.34 7.62
N GLY A 400 -35.06 19.03 6.60
CA GLY A 400 -35.63 20.30 6.17
C GLY A 400 -37.07 20.21 5.69
N SER A 401 -37.80 21.32 5.74
CA SER A 401 -39.18 21.34 5.27
C SER A 401 -39.25 21.04 3.76
N ARG A 402 -40.27 20.27 3.35
CA ARG A 402 -40.48 19.81 1.96
C ARG A 402 -39.37 18.98 1.38
N VAL A 403 -38.46 18.47 2.20
CA VAL A 403 -37.45 17.48 1.76
C VAL A 403 -38.14 16.13 1.57
N LYS A 404 -37.97 15.57 0.37
CA LYS A 404 -38.41 14.21 0.03
C LYS A 404 -37.19 13.37 -0.19
N ILE A 405 -36.95 12.45 0.75
CA ILE A 405 -35.77 11.56 0.69
C ILE A 405 -36.07 10.41 -0.25
N GLY A 406 -35.12 10.09 -1.12
CA GLY A 406 -35.06 8.84 -1.87
C GLY A 406 -33.84 8.04 -1.40
N TYR A 407 -34.06 6.84 -0.90
CA TYR A 407 -32.99 5.98 -0.40
C TYR A 407 -32.71 4.82 -1.34
N PHE A 408 -31.45 4.66 -1.73
CA PHE A 408 -30.97 3.53 -2.50
C PHE A 408 -30.19 2.60 -1.57
N SER A 409 -30.80 1.46 -1.23
CA SER A 409 -30.18 0.44 -0.37
C SER A 409 -29.49 -0.65 -1.18
N GLN A 410 -28.52 -1.34 -0.59
CA GLN A 410 -27.83 -2.47 -1.22
C GLN A 410 -28.75 -3.66 -1.57
N GLN A 411 -29.94 -3.77 -0.96
CA GLN A 411 -30.83 -4.93 -1.11
C GLN A 411 -31.88 -4.76 -2.21
N HIS A 412 -31.85 -3.67 -2.99
CA HIS A 412 -32.79 -3.38 -4.10
C HIS A 412 -34.27 -3.54 -3.70
N GLU A 413 -34.62 -3.07 -2.50
CA GLU A 413 -35.98 -3.09 -2.00
C GLU A 413 -36.93 -2.31 -2.92
N GLY A 414 -38.12 -2.83 -3.15
CA GLY A 414 -39.14 -2.17 -3.97
C GLY A 414 -39.17 -2.55 -5.45
N LEU A 415 -38.46 -3.61 -5.89
CA LEU A 415 -38.62 -4.20 -7.21
C LEU A 415 -39.61 -5.35 -7.18
N HIS A 416 -40.58 -5.37 -8.13
CA HIS A 416 -41.52 -6.47 -8.30
C HIS A 416 -40.93 -7.50 -9.28
N MET A 417 -40.39 -8.59 -8.76
CA MET A 417 -39.62 -9.60 -9.52
C MET A 417 -40.40 -10.27 -10.67
N ASP A 418 -41.73 -10.33 -10.57
CA ASP A 418 -42.61 -10.93 -11.57
C ASP A 418 -42.95 -9.99 -12.74
N ASN A 419 -42.76 -8.68 -12.57
CA ASN A 419 -43.04 -7.68 -13.60
C ASN A 419 -41.97 -7.71 -14.68
N THR A 420 -42.32 -7.27 -15.90
CA THR A 420 -41.31 -6.88 -16.89
C THR A 420 -40.74 -5.53 -16.51
N ILE A 421 -39.51 -5.21 -16.98
CA ILE A 421 -38.87 -3.93 -16.71
C ILE A 421 -39.76 -2.77 -17.19
N LEU A 422 -40.39 -2.97 -18.36
CA LEU A 422 -41.26 -1.98 -18.97
C LEU A 422 -42.53 -1.77 -18.16
N ASP A 423 -43.21 -2.84 -17.78
CA ASP A 423 -44.44 -2.81 -16.99
C ASP A 423 -44.23 -2.18 -15.62
N GLU A 424 -43.12 -2.46 -14.97
CA GLU A 424 -42.74 -1.88 -13.69
C GLU A 424 -42.79 -0.35 -13.72
N LEU A 425 -42.22 0.26 -14.78
CA LEU A 425 -42.22 1.72 -14.91
C LEU A 425 -43.58 2.28 -15.30
N ILE A 426 -44.31 1.62 -16.21
CA ILE A 426 -45.62 2.08 -16.67
C ILE A 426 -46.60 2.06 -15.53
N TYR A 427 -46.71 0.96 -14.77
CA TYR A 427 -47.71 0.82 -13.72
C TYR A 427 -47.40 1.69 -12.51
N GLU A 428 -46.15 1.82 -12.12
CA GLU A 428 -45.79 2.56 -10.90
C GLU A 428 -45.81 4.08 -11.10
N TYR A 429 -45.36 4.57 -12.28
CA TYR A 429 -45.26 6.01 -12.54
C TYR A 429 -46.35 6.57 -13.47
N GLY A 430 -47.22 5.72 -14.01
CA GLY A 430 -48.30 6.16 -14.92
C GLY A 430 -47.78 6.79 -16.22
N ILE A 431 -46.59 6.41 -16.68
CA ILE A 431 -45.95 6.94 -17.90
C ILE A 431 -46.33 6.08 -19.11
N ASN A 432 -46.29 6.68 -20.30
CA ASN A 432 -46.52 5.90 -21.52
C ASN A 432 -45.31 5.04 -21.93
N GLU A 433 -45.56 4.06 -22.81
CA GLU A 433 -44.50 3.12 -23.26
C GLU A 433 -43.31 3.81 -23.89
N GLU A 434 -43.55 4.86 -24.71
CA GLU A 434 -42.47 5.61 -25.37
C GLU A 434 -41.56 6.30 -24.35
N GLN A 435 -42.14 6.91 -23.32
CA GLN A 435 -41.37 7.53 -22.23
C GLN A 435 -40.62 6.47 -21.41
N ALA A 436 -41.27 5.34 -21.09
CA ALA A 436 -40.63 4.26 -20.38
C ALA A 436 -39.43 3.69 -21.14
N ARG A 437 -39.58 3.40 -22.44
CA ARG A 437 -38.49 2.93 -23.33
C ARG A 437 -37.35 3.94 -23.42
N ARG A 438 -37.66 5.25 -23.45
CA ARG A 438 -36.66 6.31 -23.47
C ARG A 438 -35.85 6.34 -22.16
N TYR A 439 -36.53 6.24 -21.02
CA TYR A 439 -35.86 6.19 -19.73
C TYR A 439 -35.02 4.93 -19.56
N LEU A 440 -35.55 3.77 -19.98
CA LEU A 440 -34.81 2.50 -19.97
C LEU A 440 -33.58 2.55 -20.90
N GLY A 441 -33.73 3.18 -22.07
CA GLY A 441 -32.61 3.36 -23.01
C GLY A 441 -31.46 4.17 -22.42
N ALA A 442 -31.75 5.19 -21.59
CA ALA A 442 -30.73 5.95 -20.86
C ALA A 442 -29.96 5.07 -19.83
N PHE A 443 -30.60 4.03 -19.33
CA PHE A 443 -29.97 3.05 -18.44
C PHE A 443 -29.57 1.75 -19.16
N LEU A 444 -29.31 1.82 -20.48
CA LEU A 444 -28.75 0.73 -21.28
C LEU A 444 -29.69 -0.47 -21.47
N PHE A 445 -30.99 -0.31 -21.40
CA PHE A 445 -31.95 -1.34 -21.77
C PHE A 445 -32.54 -1.03 -23.14
N HIS A 446 -32.27 -1.88 -24.14
CA HIS A 446 -32.64 -1.65 -25.52
C HIS A 446 -33.50 -2.78 -26.12
N GLY A 447 -34.27 -2.44 -27.13
CA GLY A 447 -35.05 -3.41 -27.90
C GLY A 447 -35.98 -4.29 -27.04
N ASP A 448 -35.83 -5.60 -27.16
CA ASP A 448 -36.64 -6.60 -26.43
C ASP A 448 -36.17 -6.85 -24.99
N GLU A 449 -35.01 -6.34 -24.58
CA GLU A 449 -34.55 -6.47 -23.19
C GLU A 449 -35.52 -5.88 -22.19
N VAL A 450 -36.23 -4.82 -22.55
CA VAL A 450 -37.21 -4.16 -21.70
C VAL A 450 -38.40 -5.05 -21.35
N LEU A 451 -38.62 -6.15 -22.09
CA LEU A 451 -39.67 -7.15 -21.87
C LEU A 451 -39.23 -8.29 -20.96
N ARG A 452 -37.94 -8.32 -20.54
CA ARG A 452 -37.46 -9.31 -19.59
C ARG A 452 -38.07 -9.06 -18.22
N ARG A 453 -38.29 -10.16 -17.46
CA ARG A 453 -38.75 -10.05 -16.06
C ARG A 453 -37.60 -9.56 -15.19
N ILE A 454 -37.92 -8.76 -14.16
CA ILE A 454 -36.94 -8.23 -13.22
C ILE A 454 -36.23 -9.36 -12.46
N GLY A 455 -36.95 -10.45 -12.15
CA GLY A 455 -36.36 -11.61 -11.49
C GLY A 455 -35.32 -12.38 -12.32
N ASP A 456 -35.35 -12.22 -13.65
CA ASP A 456 -34.40 -12.89 -14.59
C ASP A 456 -33.16 -12.00 -14.86
N LEU A 457 -33.09 -10.81 -14.27
CA LEU A 457 -31.99 -9.86 -14.43
C LEU A 457 -30.83 -10.20 -13.50
N SER A 458 -29.62 -9.91 -13.97
CA SER A 458 -28.44 -9.92 -13.12
C SER A 458 -28.54 -8.83 -12.03
N GLY A 459 -27.81 -8.96 -10.93
CA GLY A 459 -27.78 -7.97 -9.85
C GLY A 459 -27.47 -6.57 -10.34
N GLY A 460 -26.52 -6.39 -11.27
CA GLY A 460 -26.21 -5.10 -11.87
C GLY A 460 -27.34 -4.52 -12.73
N GLU A 461 -28.09 -5.38 -13.47
CA GLU A 461 -29.28 -4.94 -14.22
C GLU A 461 -30.41 -4.53 -13.29
N GLN A 462 -30.62 -5.27 -12.19
CA GLN A 462 -31.61 -4.90 -11.15
C GLN A 462 -31.24 -3.58 -10.51
N SER A 463 -29.95 -3.34 -10.19
CA SER A 463 -29.46 -2.08 -9.66
C SER A 463 -29.79 -0.89 -10.58
N ARG A 464 -29.59 -1.05 -11.90
CA ARG A 464 -29.93 -0.03 -12.89
C ARG A 464 -31.44 0.31 -12.91
N VAL A 465 -32.29 -0.71 -12.84
CA VAL A 465 -33.75 -0.50 -12.76
C VAL A 465 -34.14 0.18 -11.45
N ALA A 466 -33.60 -0.25 -10.32
CA ALA A 466 -33.85 0.36 -9.00
C ALA A 466 -33.38 1.84 -8.96
N PHE A 467 -32.21 2.13 -9.53
CA PHE A 467 -31.71 3.49 -9.60
C PHE A 467 -32.59 4.40 -10.51
N LEU A 468 -33.02 3.88 -11.67
CA LEU A 468 -33.95 4.58 -12.54
C LEU A 468 -35.27 4.86 -11.82
N LYS A 469 -35.83 3.88 -11.10
CA LYS A 469 -37.03 4.07 -10.27
C LYS A 469 -36.84 5.19 -9.26
N LEU A 470 -35.71 5.17 -8.54
CA LEU A 470 -35.35 6.20 -7.57
C LEU A 470 -35.38 7.61 -8.21
N MET A 471 -34.78 7.77 -9.38
CA MET A 471 -34.77 9.04 -10.10
C MET A 471 -36.16 9.52 -10.52
N LEU A 472 -37.12 8.61 -10.71
CA LEU A 472 -38.50 8.92 -11.09
C LEU A 472 -39.41 9.21 -9.88
N THR A 473 -39.00 8.91 -8.64
CA THR A 473 -39.81 9.18 -7.42
C THR A 473 -40.10 10.66 -7.17
N GLY A 474 -39.35 11.56 -7.84
CA GLY A 474 -39.41 13.00 -7.57
C GLY A 474 -38.84 13.41 -6.22
N ALA A 475 -37.91 12.59 -5.68
CA ALA A 475 -37.14 12.96 -4.51
C ALA A 475 -36.26 14.19 -4.82
N ASN A 476 -36.02 15.03 -3.82
CA ASN A 476 -35.10 16.18 -3.92
C ASN A 476 -33.83 16.01 -3.07
N PHE A 477 -33.78 14.94 -2.26
CA PHE A 477 -32.58 14.50 -1.56
C PHE A 477 -32.40 12.99 -1.75
N LEU A 478 -31.30 12.59 -2.39
CA LEU A 478 -30.95 11.21 -2.60
C LEU A 478 -29.91 10.75 -1.57
N VAL A 479 -30.16 9.62 -0.95
CA VAL A 479 -29.21 8.94 -0.06
C VAL A 479 -28.84 7.62 -0.73
N LEU A 480 -27.58 7.45 -1.09
CA LEU A 480 -27.10 6.38 -1.96
C LEU A 480 -26.08 5.52 -1.20
N ASP A 481 -26.38 4.23 -1.00
CA ASP A 481 -25.48 3.27 -0.37
C ASP A 481 -24.94 2.31 -1.42
N GLU A 482 -23.66 2.52 -1.83
CA GLU A 482 -22.93 1.78 -2.85
C GLU A 482 -23.66 1.68 -4.22
N PRO A 483 -24.06 2.80 -4.85
CA PRO A 483 -24.88 2.78 -6.07
C PRO A 483 -24.14 2.25 -7.30
N THR A 484 -22.82 2.16 -7.26
CA THR A 484 -21.96 1.67 -8.35
C THR A 484 -21.56 0.20 -8.19
N ASN A 485 -21.97 -0.46 -7.10
CA ASN A 485 -21.58 -1.83 -6.83
C ASN A 485 -22.22 -2.81 -7.84
N HIS A 486 -21.46 -3.80 -8.30
CA HIS A 486 -21.86 -4.78 -9.32
C HIS A 486 -22.19 -4.20 -10.72
N LEU A 487 -21.99 -2.89 -10.94
CA LEU A 487 -22.16 -2.27 -12.24
C LEU A 487 -20.89 -2.38 -13.08
N ASP A 488 -21.08 -2.67 -14.39
CA ASP A 488 -19.99 -2.55 -15.36
C ASP A 488 -19.71 -1.06 -15.69
N ILE A 489 -18.61 -0.81 -16.38
CA ILE A 489 -18.17 0.56 -16.65
C ILE A 489 -19.23 1.40 -17.37
N PRO A 490 -19.92 0.90 -18.46
CA PRO A 490 -20.99 1.67 -19.09
C PRO A 490 -22.16 1.99 -18.14
N ALA A 491 -22.55 1.05 -17.27
CA ALA A 491 -23.63 1.28 -16.31
C ALA A 491 -23.25 2.29 -15.22
N ARG A 492 -21.99 2.28 -14.77
CA ARG A 492 -21.46 3.30 -13.85
C ARG A 492 -21.50 4.68 -14.49
N GLU A 493 -21.07 4.81 -15.74
CA GLU A 493 -21.13 6.06 -16.49
C GLU A 493 -22.56 6.58 -16.61
N ALA A 494 -23.55 5.69 -16.85
CA ALA A 494 -24.95 6.06 -16.88
C ALA A 494 -25.45 6.62 -15.55
N VAL A 495 -25.07 6.01 -14.41
CA VAL A 495 -25.42 6.49 -13.06
C VAL A 495 -24.72 7.83 -12.77
N GLU A 496 -23.46 8.01 -13.14
CA GLU A 496 -22.73 9.26 -12.99
C GLU A 496 -23.41 10.40 -13.76
N GLU A 497 -23.75 10.18 -15.03
CA GLU A 497 -24.44 11.19 -15.85
C GLU A 497 -25.80 11.53 -15.28
N ALA A 498 -26.55 10.54 -14.78
CA ALA A 498 -27.83 10.75 -14.12
C ALA A 498 -27.69 11.65 -12.88
N LEU A 499 -26.69 11.41 -12.04
CA LEU A 499 -26.46 12.24 -10.85
C LEU A 499 -25.93 13.64 -11.19
N MET A 500 -25.08 13.78 -12.20
CA MET A 500 -24.65 15.10 -12.66
C MET A 500 -25.80 15.93 -13.24
N ALA A 501 -26.78 15.27 -13.86
CA ALA A 501 -27.98 15.92 -14.36
C ALA A 501 -29.05 16.14 -13.28
N PHE A 502 -28.90 15.55 -12.09
CA PHE A 502 -29.87 15.65 -11.00
C PHE A 502 -29.85 17.04 -10.36
N PRO A 503 -30.94 17.79 -10.39
CA PRO A 503 -30.96 19.17 -9.88
C PRO A 503 -31.22 19.27 -8.38
N GLY A 504 -31.14 18.17 -7.64
CA GLY A 504 -31.33 18.07 -6.18
C GLY A 504 -30.04 17.95 -5.40
N THR A 505 -30.14 17.45 -4.20
CA THR A 505 -29.04 17.19 -3.25
C THR A 505 -28.85 15.70 -3.14
N PHE A 506 -27.62 15.23 -2.96
CA PHE A 506 -27.37 13.82 -2.67
C PHE A 506 -26.24 13.61 -1.68
N LEU A 507 -26.32 12.47 -0.96
CA LEU A 507 -25.29 11.91 -0.12
C LEU A 507 -25.00 10.49 -0.62
N ALA A 508 -23.78 10.22 -1.07
CA ALA A 508 -23.38 8.93 -1.61
C ALA A 508 -22.25 8.29 -0.81
N VAL A 509 -22.44 7.04 -0.44
CA VAL A 509 -21.35 6.15 0.02
C VAL A 509 -20.92 5.33 -1.19
N SER A 510 -19.64 5.33 -1.53
CA SER A 510 -19.10 4.47 -2.56
C SER A 510 -17.61 4.21 -2.34
N HIS A 511 -17.13 3.05 -2.80
CA HIS A 511 -15.71 2.73 -2.91
C HIS A 511 -15.15 3.05 -4.31
N ASP A 512 -16.00 3.48 -5.25
CA ASP A 512 -15.59 3.93 -6.59
C ASP A 512 -15.05 5.36 -6.52
N ARG A 513 -13.74 5.48 -6.43
CA ARG A 513 -13.03 6.77 -6.31
C ARG A 513 -13.28 7.69 -7.51
N TYR A 514 -13.39 7.12 -8.71
CA TYR A 514 -13.66 7.88 -9.93
C TYR A 514 -15.08 8.48 -9.93
N PHE A 515 -16.04 7.66 -9.49
CA PHE A 515 -17.41 8.10 -9.30
C PHE A 515 -17.48 9.27 -8.29
N LEU A 516 -16.90 9.09 -7.09
CA LEU A 516 -16.92 10.13 -6.05
C LEU A 516 -16.24 11.42 -6.52
N ASP A 517 -15.11 11.31 -7.23
CA ASP A 517 -14.39 12.49 -7.72
C ASP A 517 -15.18 13.29 -8.76
N LYS A 518 -15.95 12.58 -9.59
CA LYS A 518 -16.75 13.18 -10.68
C LYS A 518 -18.04 13.85 -10.19
N VAL A 519 -18.72 13.24 -9.20
CA VAL A 519 -20.08 13.69 -8.82
C VAL A 519 -20.11 14.55 -7.54
N ALA A 520 -19.15 14.36 -6.61
CA ALA A 520 -19.18 15.05 -5.33
C ALA A 520 -18.44 16.41 -5.38
N ASN A 521 -18.98 17.38 -4.63
CA ASN A 521 -18.36 18.68 -4.37
C ASN A 521 -17.95 18.88 -2.90
N CYS A 522 -18.30 17.93 -2.02
CA CYS A 522 -17.93 17.88 -0.63
C CYS A 522 -17.64 16.41 -0.24
N THR A 523 -16.60 16.17 0.55
CA THR A 523 -16.24 14.84 1.03
C THR A 523 -16.26 14.81 2.55
N LEU A 524 -16.99 13.84 3.12
CA LEU A 524 -17.05 13.56 4.55
C LEU A 524 -16.29 12.27 4.82
N GLU A 525 -15.32 12.30 5.71
CA GLU A 525 -14.59 11.11 6.16
C GLU A 525 -15.10 10.66 7.53
N LEU A 526 -15.56 9.41 7.60
CA LEU A 526 -15.94 8.76 8.85
C LEU A 526 -14.87 7.77 9.26
N GLU A 527 -14.05 8.15 10.21
CA GLU A 527 -12.94 7.33 10.70
C GLU A 527 -12.83 7.39 12.22
N ASN A 528 -12.58 6.24 12.87
CA ASN A 528 -12.43 6.14 14.33
C ASN A 528 -13.59 6.77 15.11
N GLY A 529 -14.82 6.67 14.58
CA GLY A 529 -16.03 7.22 15.19
C GLY A 529 -16.17 8.74 15.09
N LYS A 530 -15.32 9.43 14.34
CA LYS A 530 -15.36 10.87 14.09
C LYS A 530 -15.68 11.17 12.64
N LEU A 531 -16.32 12.29 12.39
CA LEU A 531 -16.63 12.78 11.06
C LEU A 531 -15.81 14.04 10.78
N THR A 532 -15.05 14.03 9.69
CA THR A 532 -14.26 15.17 9.22
C THR A 532 -14.77 15.62 7.85
N GLU A 533 -14.96 16.93 7.68
CA GLU A 533 -15.47 17.52 6.45
C GLU A 533 -14.34 18.14 5.62
N TYR A 534 -14.33 17.82 4.32
CA TYR A 534 -13.44 18.39 3.32
C TYR A 534 -14.28 19.07 2.23
N LEU A 535 -14.15 20.39 2.10
CA LEU A 535 -14.88 21.19 1.11
C LEU A 535 -14.27 21.07 -0.27
N GLY A 536 -14.44 19.91 -0.88
CA GLY A 536 -13.93 19.57 -2.19
C GLY A 536 -14.28 18.14 -2.60
N ASN A 537 -13.95 17.78 -3.85
CA ASN A 537 -14.14 16.44 -4.37
C ASN A 537 -13.17 15.42 -3.74
N TYR A 538 -13.27 14.18 -4.17
CA TYR A 538 -12.43 13.09 -3.64
C TYR A 538 -10.92 13.34 -3.85
N SER A 539 -10.50 13.88 -5.00
CA SER A 539 -9.10 14.23 -5.25
C SER A 539 -8.58 15.31 -4.30
N TYR A 540 -9.40 16.29 -3.95
CA TYR A 540 -9.04 17.31 -2.95
C TYR A 540 -8.88 16.71 -1.55
N TYR A 541 -9.78 15.80 -1.18
CA TYR A 541 -9.68 15.05 0.08
C TYR A 541 -8.35 14.28 0.16
N LEU A 542 -7.99 13.51 -0.90
CA LEU A 542 -6.73 12.76 -0.94
C LEU A 542 -5.51 13.66 -0.78
N MET A 543 -5.47 14.77 -1.53
CA MET A 543 -4.38 15.74 -1.42
C MET A 543 -4.22 16.29 0.00
N LYS A 544 -5.35 16.59 0.67
CA LYS A 544 -5.32 17.10 2.06
C LYS A 544 -4.87 16.03 3.05
N LYS A 545 -5.26 14.78 2.83
CA LYS A 545 -4.86 13.66 3.68
C LYS A 545 -3.35 13.36 3.52
N GLU A 546 -2.83 13.36 2.29
CA GLU A 546 -1.41 13.19 2.01
C GLU A 546 -0.57 14.28 2.72
N ILE A 547 -0.98 15.54 2.64
CA ILE A 547 -0.30 16.64 3.32
C ILE A 547 -0.31 16.43 4.85
N ALA A 548 -1.46 16.09 5.42
CA ALA A 548 -1.58 15.85 6.86
C ALA A 548 -0.76 14.64 7.34
N GLU A 549 -0.66 13.60 6.52
CA GLU A 549 0.18 12.42 6.81
C GLU A 549 1.68 12.77 6.71
N GLU A 550 2.09 13.59 5.74
CA GLU A 550 3.47 14.08 5.63
C GLU A 550 3.85 14.95 6.83
N GLU A 551 2.99 15.90 7.21
CA GLU A 551 3.18 16.74 8.38
C GLU A 551 3.29 15.90 9.67
N ALA A 552 2.38 14.93 9.86
CA ALA A 552 2.42 14.03 11.01
C ALA A 552 3.66 13.11 11.02
N ARG A 553 4.18 12.72 9.85
CA ARG A 553 5.42 11.96 9.75
C ARG A 553 6.62 12.80 10.12
N GLU A 554 6.69 14.04 9.60
CA GLU A 554 7.76 14.98 9.94
C GLU A 554 7.78 15.31 11.43
N GLU A 555 6.59 15.51 12.04
CA GLU A 555 6.46 15.74 13.48
C GLU A 555 6.94 14.53 14.31
N ARG A 556 6.61 13.31 13.89
CA ARG A 556 7.08 12.08 14.55
C ARG A 556 8.60 11.93 14.45
N GLU A 557 9.16 12.11 13.26
CA GLU A 557 10.62 12.07 13.05
C GLU A 557 11.34 13.15 13.86
N ALA A 558 10.75 14.36 13.97
CA ALA A 558 11.29 15.43 14.81
C ALA A 558 11.25 15.06 16.29
N ALA A 559 10.13 14.52 16.77
CA ALA A 559 9.97 14.05 18.14
C ALA A 559 10.91 12.88 18.49
N GLU A 560 11.11 11.93 17.58
CA GLU A 560 12.06 10.83 17.76
C GLU A 560 13.52 11.35 17.86
N LYS A 561 13.90 12.28 16.98
CA LYS A 561 15.22 12.92 17.03
C LYS A 561 15.42 13.73 18.32
N GLU A 562 14.38 14.37 18.82
CA GLU A 562 14.43 15.11 20.10
C GLU A 562 14.59 14.15 21.28
N GLN A 563 13.86 13.04 21.31
CA GLN A 563 14.01 11.99 22.31
C GLN A 563 15.40 11.33 22.28
N GLU A 564 15.95 11.10 21.08
CA GLU A 564 17.31 10.58 20.93
C GLU A 564 18.35 11.56 21.49
N ARG A 565 18.22 12.87 21.20
CA ARG A 565 19.07 13.93 21.76
C ARG A 565 18.97 14.02 23.27
N GLU A 566 17.76 13.91 23.82
CA GLU A 566 17.56 13.87 25.26
C GLU A 566 18.20 12.65 25.92
N LYS A 567 18.06 11.47 25.34
CA LYS A 567 18.72 10.24 25.79
C LYS A 567 20.26 10.36 25.75
N GLU A 568 20.82 10.92 24.66
CA GLU A 568 22.25 11.17 24.57
C GLU A 568 22.73 12.21 25.58
N ALA A 569 21.95 13.28 25.83
CA ALA A 569 22.28 14.28 26.83
C ALA A 569 22.25 13.70 28.25
N GLN A 570 21.25 12.86 28.57
CA GLN A 570 21.18 12.12 29.83
C GLN A 570 22.35 11.16 30.00
N ALA A 571 22.71 10.40 28.96
CA ALA A 571 23.84 9.49 29.00
C ALA A 571 25.18 10.25 29.20
N LYS A 572 25.38 11.38 28.53
CA LYS A 572 26.56 12.27 28.73
C LYS A 572 26.58 12.85 30.15
N CYS A 573 25.43 13.24 30.68
CA CYS A 573 25.33 13.72 32.06
C CYS A 573 25.65 12.62 33.08
N HIS A 574 25.18 11.39 32.84
CA HIS A 574 25.49 10.26 33.72
C HIS A 574 26.98 9.90 33.67
N ALA A 575 27.56 9.83 32.49
CA ALA A 575 28.99 9.58 32.31
C ALA A 575 29.87 10.69 32.95
N ALA A 576 29.43 11.95 32.86
CA ALA A 576 30.14 13.06 33.53
C ALA A 576 30.09 12.96 35.05
N LYS A 577 28.95 12.57 35.65
CA LYS A 577 28.81 12.31 37.06
C LYS A 577 29.66 11.12 37.54
N GLU A 578 29.70 10.04 36.78
CA GLU A 578 30.54 8.88 37.08
C GLU A 578 32.03 9.23 37.00
N ALA A 579 32.43 10.01 35.99
CA ALA A 579 33.80 10.50 35.88
C ALA A 579 34.20 11.43 37.03
N GLN A 580 33.25 12.27 37.48
CA GLN A 580 33.47 13.16 38.64
C GLN A 580 33.58 12.37 39.95
N HIS A 581 32.77 11.34 40.16
CA HIS A 581 32.90 10.43 41.31
C HIS A 581 34.22 9.68 41.29
N ALA A 582 34.62 9.13 40.12
CA ALA A 582 35.89 8.44 39.98
C ALA A 582 37.09 9.36 40.24
N ALA A 583 37.02 10.62 39.84
CA ALA A 583 38.06 11.60 40.12
C ALA A 583 38.18 11.93 41.61
N VAL A 584 37.05 12.06 42.32
CA VAL A 584 37.03 12.30 43.76
C VAL A 584 37.59 11.09 44.53
N ASP A 585 37.19 9.86 44.14
CA ASP A 585 37.71 8.61 44.71
C ASP A 585 39.23 8.45 44.47
N ALA A 586 39.73 8.83 43.29
CA ALA A 586 41.15 8.80 42.97
C ALA A 586 41.94 9.82 43.81
N GLU A 587 41.40 11.02 44.02
CA GLU A 587 42.02 12.05 44.85
C GLU A 587 42.08 11.64 46.33
N GLN A 588 41.01 11.02 46.85
CA GLN A 588 40.98 10.46 48.18
C GLN A 588 41.97 9.30 48.38
N ALA A 589 42.08 8.44 47.36
CA ALA A 589 43.04 7.36 47.37
C ALA A 589 44.48 7.83 47.36
N ALA A 590 44.80 8.90 46.55
CA ALA A 590 46.10 9.51 46.49
C ALA A 590 46.48 10.17 47.83
N ALA A 591 45.53 10.90 48.47
CA ALA A 591 45.74 11.52 49.78
C ALA A 591 45.97 10.47 50.89
N ALA A 592 45.22 9.34 50.84
CA ALA A 592 45.41 8.24 51.77
C ALA A 592 46.77 7.54 51.60
N HIS A 593 47.25 7.42 50.36
CA HIS A 593 48.58 6.85 50.05
C HIS A 593 49.71 7.75 50.58
N GLU A 594 49.62 9.06 50.35
CA GLU A 594 50.60 10.06 50.87
C GLU A 594 50.63 10.07 52.39
N ALA A 595 49.48 10.00 53.04
CA ALA A 595 49.40 9.94 54.53
C ALA A 595 49.99 8.63 55.06
N ALA A 596 49.82 7.52 54.38
CA ALA A 596 50.42 6.25 54.76
C ALA A 596 51.93 6.26 54.57
N GLU A 597 52.47 6.93 53.54
CA GLU A 597 53.88 7.03 53.29
C GLU A 597 54.59 7.93 54.36
N LYS A 598 54.00 9.05 54.71
CA LYS A 598 54.45 9.92 55.80
C LYS A 598 54.49 9.18 57.17
N ARG A 599 53.48 8.36 57.47
CA ARG A 599 53.47 7.58 58.70
C ARG A 599 54.59 6.52 58.70
N ARG A 600 54.88 5.86 57.58
CA ARG A 600 55.97 4.88 57.47
C ARG A 600 57.34 5.57 57.65
N GLU A 601 57.47 6.79 57.19
CA GLU A 601 58.71 7.57 57.34
C GLU A 601 58.93 8.01 58.80
N GLU A 602 57.89 8.47 59.48
CA GLU A 602 57.93 8.79 60.92
C GLU A 602 58.23 7.55 61.78
N GLU A 603 57.65 6.39 61.47
CA GLU A 603 57.97 5.10 62.16
C GLU A 603 59.43 4.70 62.01
N LYS A 604 60.00 4.88 60.75
CA LYS A 604 61.41 4.62 60.53
C LYS A 604 62.30 5.55 61.32
N LYS A 605 62.01 6.87 61.38
CA LYS A 605 62.72 7.86 62.18
C LYS A 605 62.66 7.55 63.67
N ARG A 606 61.51 7.15 64.22
CA ARG A 606 61.37 6.68 65.64
C ARG A 606 62.16 5.42 65.95
N ALA A 607 62.17 4.42 65.00
CA ALA A 607 62.92 3.22 65.17
C ALA A 607 64.44 3.46 65.14
N GLU A 608 64.90 4.40 64.36
CA GLU A 608 66.30 4.80 64.30
C GLU A 608 66.76 5.49 65.58
N ILE A 609 65.97 6.45 66.13
CA ILE A 609 66.24 7.10 67.39
C ILE A 609 66.32 6.07 68.54
N GLY A 610 65.36 5.12 68.58
CA GLY A 610 65.35 4.06 69.58
C GLY A 610 66.59 3.16 69.54
N ARG A 611 67.16 2.95 68.30
CA ARG A 611 68.43 2.22 68.14
C ARG A 611 69.62 3.01 68.66
N ILE A 612 69.71 4.31 68.42
CA ILE A 612 70.77 5.17 68.86
C ILE A 612 70.76 5.28 70.41
N GLN A 613 69.57 5.40 71.05
CA GLN A 613 69.42 5.46 72.53
C GLN A 613 69.79 4.15 73.21
N SER A 614 69.78 3.04 72.52
CA SER A 614 70.18 1.71 73.06
C SER A 614 71.65 1.39 72.94
N MET A 615 72.47 2.28 72.34
CA MET A 615 73.93 2.09 72.22
C MET A 615 74.70 2.47 73.47
N SER A 616 75.84 1.84 73.69
CA SER A 616 76.76 2.27 74.75
C SER A 616 77.41 3.57 74.45
N ASP A 617 77.66 4.46 75.48
CA ASP A 617 78.20 5.81 75.32
C ASP A 617 79.50 5.81 74.54
N ALA A 618 80.42 4.89 74.75
CA ALA A 618 81.67 4.76 73.96
C ALA A 618 81.47 4.55 72.48
N LYS A 619 80.39 3.78 72.08
CA LYS A 619 80.08 3.51 70.67
C LYS A 619 79.36 4.66 69.98
N ARG A 620 78.58 5.41 70.73
CA ARG A 620 77.91 6.63 70.29
C ARG A 620 78.93 7.71 70.00
N GLU A 621 79.94 7.93 70.91
CA GLU A 621 81.01 8.90 70.78
C GLU A 621 81.88 8.60 69.55
N GLU A 622 82.17 7.33 69.26
CA GLU A 622 82.87 6.88 68.04
C GLU A 622 82.05 7.20 66.77
N MET A 623 80.74 7.03 66.83
CA MET A 623 79.87 7.33 65.66
C MET A 623 79.70 8.85 65.47
N VAL A 624 79.67 9.65 66.53
CA VAL A 624 79.65 11.13 66.42
C VAL A 624 80.93 11.63 65.79
N GLN A 625 82.14 11.16 66.31
CA GLN A 625 83.42 11.55 65.72
C GLN A 625 83.55 11.15 64.24
N ARG A 626 82.98 9.99 63.91
CA ARG A 626 82.98 9.54 62.51
C ARG A 626 82.04 10.36 61.61
N ALA A 627 80.87 10.80 62.17
CA ALA A 627 79.93 11.62 61.41
C ALA A 627 80.55 13.03 61.23
N GLU A 628 81.22 13.56 62.21
CA GLU A 628 81.93 14.86 62.14
C GLU A 628 83.05 14.81 61.04
N ALA A 629 83.81 13.70 61.01
CA ALA A 629 84.82 13.54 59.97
C ALA A 629 84.20 13.43 58.57
N GLU A 630 83.08 12.69 58.44
CA GLU A 630 82.36 12.57 57.19
C GLU A 630 81.72 13.93 56.75
N ILE A 631 81.23 14.75 57.64
CA ILE A 631 80.75 16.10 57.37
C ILE A 631 81.91 17.03 56.93
N ALA A 632 83.00 17.00 57.64
CA ALA A 632 84.18 17.86 57.30
C ALA A 632 84.77 17.48 55.89
N MET A 633 84.76 16.17 55.57
CA MET A 633 85.13 15.74 54.20
C MET A 633 84.13 16.22 53.12
N ALA A 634 82.88 16.13 53.41
CA ALA A 634 81.84 16.57 52.46
C ALA A 634 81.84 18.08 52.25
N GLU A 635 82.09 18.87 53.34
CA GLU A 635 82.26 20.31 53.26
C GLU A 635 83.51 20.72 52.50
N ALA A 636 84.62 19.98 52.62
CA ALA A 636 85.80 20.19 51.84
C ALA A 636 85.58 19.93 50.33
N GLU A 637 84.81 18.86 50.02
CA GLU A 637 84.39 18.57 48.63
C GLU A 637 83.43 19.63 48.07
N LEU A 638 82.50 20.18 48.90
CA LEU A 638 81.61 21.25 48.52
C LEU A 638 82.37 22.50 48.19
N LYS A 639 83.38 22.91 49.03
CA LYS A 639 84.25 23.99 48.74
C LYS A 639 85.10 23.78 47.49
N GLY A 640 85.47 22.58 47.17
CA GLY A 640 86.09 22.18 45.91
C GLY A 640 85.21 22.43 44.69
N LEU A 641 83.91 22.08 44.80
CA LEU A 641 82.92 22.37 43.79
C LEU A 641 82.62 23.86 43.65
N GLU A 642 82.56 24.56 44.76
CA GLU A 642 82.40 26.04 44.80
C GLU A 642 83.56 26.77 44.12
N PHE A 643 84.80 26.30 44.33
CA PHE A 643 85.96 26.81 43.63
C PHE A 643 85.90 26.53 42.11
N GLN A 644 85.47 25.33 41.71
CA GLN A 644 85.25 25.01 40.31
C GLN A 644 84.14 25.80 39.66
N MET A 645 83.02 26.11 40.40
CA MET A 645 81.97 27.02 39.92
C MET A 645 82.45 28.39 39.62
N ASN A 646 83.43 28.89 40.35
CA ASN A 646 84.02 30.22 40.19
C ASN A 646 85.16 30.27 39.16
N ASP A 647 85.54 29.14 38.53
CA ASP A 647 86.54 29.14 37.49
C ASP A 647 86.00 29.73 36.17
N PRO A 648 86.66 30.82 35.65
CA PRO A 648 86.22 31.46 34.42
C PRO A 648 86.14 30.49 33.21
N ALA A 649 86.94 29.43 33.19
CA ALA A 649 86.89 28.43 32.15
C ALA A 649 85.62 27.54 32.19
N VAL A 650 85.10 27.22 33.36
CA VAL A 650 83.91 26.49 33.61
C VAL A 650 82.67 27.32 33.32
N GLN A 651 82.71 28.59 33.70
CA GLN A 651 81.60 29.56 33.44
C GLN A 651 81.40 29.83 31.94
N ALA A 652 82.43 29.61 31.13
CA ALA A 652 82.34 29.78 29.68
C ALA A 652 81.68 28.57 28.95
N ASP A 653 81.53 27.45 29.60
CA ASP A 653 80.91 26.27 29.06
C ASP A 653 79.57 25.99 29.80
N PRO A 654 78.39 26.20 29.13
CA PRO A 654 77.08 26.04 29.76
C PRO A 654 76.79 24.63 30.24
N GLN A 655 77.33 23.58 29.56
CA GLN A 655 77.12 22.19 29.96
C GLN A 655 77.94 21.80 31.21
N GLN A 656 79.20 22.25 31.28
CA GLN A 656 80.03 22.01 32.46
C GLN A 656 79.55 22.82 33.68
N SER A 657 79.13 24.08 33.47
CA SER A 657 78.55 24.88 34.53
C SER A 657 77.29 24.31 35.15
N GLN A 658 76.38 23.76 34.30
CA GLN A 658 75.15 23.08 34.78
C GLN A 658 75.49 21.79 35.54
N ALA A 659 76.40 20.97 35.03
CA ALA A 659 76.78 19.71 35.69
C ALA A 659 77.43 19.96 37.09
N ILE A 660 78.24 20.98 37.21
CA ILE A 660 78.89 21.37 38.51
C ILE A 660 77.85 21.99 39.48
N ALA A 661 76.88 22.78 38.97
CA ALA A 661 75.79 23.27 39.77
C ALA A 661 74.89 22.16 40.30
N GLU A 662 74.56 21.14 39.45
CA GLU A 662 73.79 19.99 39.91
C GLU A 662 74.58 19.14 40.93
N ALA A 663 75.91 18.95 40.70
CA ALA A 663 76.79 18.29 41.68
C ALA A 663 76.89 19.03 42.99
N TYR A 664 76.99 20.41 42.96
CA TYR A 664 76.95 21.24 44.11
C TYR A 664 75.67 21.12 44.94
N ALA A 665 74.49 21.25 44.28
CA ALA A 665 73.21 21.08 44.91
C ALA A 665 73.01 19.68 45.54
N ALA A 666 73.47 18.64 44.80
CA ALA A 666 73.46 17.27 45.32
C ALA A 666 74.34 17.09 46.57
N LYS A 667 75.50 17.77 46.58
CA LYS A 667 76.46 17.67 47.73
C LYS A 667 75.98 18.50 48.90
N GLU A 668 75.35 19.61 48.65
CA GLU A 668 74.70 20.42 49.72
C GLU A 668 73.63 19.63 50.41
N LYS A 669 72.76 18.93 49.67
CA LYS A 669 71.71 18.05 50.20
C LYS A 669 72.29 16.87 50.95
N GLU A 670 73.42 16.32 50.51
CA GLU A 670 74.13 15.26 51.21
C GLU A 670 74.70 15.74 52.55
N ILE A 671 75.24 16.90 52.59
CA ILE A 671 75.73 17.56 53.85
C ILE A 671 74.59 17.77 54.79
N GLU A 672 73.46 18.30 54.35
CA GLU A 672 72.28 18.52 55.17
C GLU A 672 71.80 17.20 55.80
N MET A 673 71.76 16.13 55.05
CA MET A 673 71.36 14.76 55.54
C MET A 673 72.38 14.23 56.55
N ARG A 674 73.68 14.53 56.38
CA ARG A 674 74.76 14.16 57.33
C ARG A 674 74.70 14.94 58.59
N TYR A 675 74.37 16.25 58.55
CA TYR A 675 74.09 17.06 59.69
C TYR A 675 72.87 16.60 60.49
N GLU A 676 71.78 16.29 59.84
CA GLU A 676 70.59 15.68 60.48
C GLU A 676 70.92 14.34 61.18
N LYS A 677 71.82 13.53 60.58
CA LYS A 677 72.26 12.28 61.18
C LYS A 677 73.19 12.54 62.40
N TRP A 678 74.06 13.52 62.31
CA TRP A 678 74.98 13.93 63.39
C TRP A 678 74.14 14.50 64.55
N GLU A 679 73.21 15.39 64.29
CA GLU A 679 72.26 15.93 65.29
C GLU A 679 71.52 14.86 66.04
N ARG A 680 70.99 13.87 65.32
CA ARG A 680 70.34 12.72 65.96
C ARG A 680 71.25 11.86 66.80
N LEU A 681 72.54 11.78 66.49
CA LEU A 681 73.56 11.04 67.29
C LEU A 681 73.97 11.81 68.54
N THR A 682 73.95 13.19 68.49
CA THR A 682 74.31 14.06 69.59
C THR A 682 73.16 14.34 70.56
N GLU A 683 71.91 14.36 70.05
CA GLU A 683 70.73 14.64 70.91
C GLU A 683 70.17 13.34 71.58
N ALA A 684 70.54 12.20 71.11
CA ALA A 684 70.11 10.89 71.67
C ALA A 684 70.96 10.44 72.84
#